data_7157d8ff069155820bc8e7f680108eae
#
_entry.id   7157d8ff069155820bc8e7f680108eae
#
_cell.length_a   1.000
_cell.length_b   1.000
_cell.length_c   1.000
_cell.angle_alpha   90.00
_cell.angle_beta   90.00
_cell.angle_gamma   90.00
#
_symmetry.space_group_name_H-M   'P 1'
#
loop_
_entity.id
_entity.type
_entity.pdbx_description
1 polymer ?
#
loop_
_entity_poly.entity_id
_entity_poly.type
_entity_poly.pdbx_seq_one_letter_code
_entity_poly.pdbx_strand_id
1 'polypeptide(L)'
;GVTTIDKFDSQLTIGSVQGIKKIADFRTPRIDTYPEKRVELHCHTKMSDMDGVSDVKDIIKCAMKWGHEAIAITDHGAVQAFTDANHAVSKDDPFKPIYGVEAYLVDDLKELAVNSRGQSLRDTFVVFDLETTGFSPVKNRIIEIGAVRVEQGKITDRFSTFVNPEVPIPYRIEQLTKINDSMVLDAPLIETVLPQFLEFCSDAVMVAHNASFDMSFIEENCRRLGLPCSFTAVDTVALARVLLPALNRFKLDTVAKALGVSLENHHRAVDDAGCTAEIFEKMIRMLEERGITDLDRMNELGKTSADQIKKMPYYHCIILAANDLGRVNLYRLVSWSHLQYYNRRPRVPKSVLQKYREGLLIGSACEQGELFQAIVRGASDQELARLVSFYDYLEIQPLGNNMFMTRDDQEEPRTVEELKDFNRRIVTLGEQYDKPVVATCDVHFLNPEDEVYRRIIMAGKGFKDADDQAPLYLRTTEEMLKEFEYLGEEKAREVVITNTVNIARQCEKISPVRPDKCPPVIEDSDRMLTDICYDRAHEIYGQELPPIVEERLKRELNSIISNGFAVMYIIAQKLVWKSNADGYLVGSRGSVGSSFVATMSGITEVNPLSPHYYCEHCHFNDFDSPEVKKFSGMAGCDMPDRDCPVCGQPLKKEGFDIPFETFLGFKGNKEPDIDLNFSGEYQSKAHKYTEVIFGAGQTYRAGTIGTLADKTAFGYVKHYFEEKGMHKRTCEMNRIVAGCTGVRRTTGQHPGGIIVLPYGEEIYSFTPVQHPANDTQTDIITTHFDYHSIDHNLLKLDILGHDDPTMIRMLEDLTGLDAKKIPLDDKEVMSLFQNTSALKIEPEQIGGCRLGSLGIPEFGTEFAIQMLIDTKPQFFSDLVRIAGLAHGTDVWLGNAQTLIQEGKATISTAICTRDDIMNYLI
;
A
#
# COMPACT_ATOMS: atom_id res chain seq x y z
N GLY A 1 -13.32 47.68 -7.96
CA GLY A 1 -12.62 47.60 -9.25
C GLY A 1 -13.50 48.01 -10.41
N VAL A 2 -12.94 48.05 -11.58
CA VAL A 2 -13.65 48.41 -12.80
C VAL A 2 -13.63 47.19 -13.73
N THR A 3 -14.76 46.91 -14.39
CA THR A 3 -14.81 45.86 -15.40
C THR A 3 -14.07 46.32 -16.66
N THR A 4 -13.13 45.53 -17.10
CA THR A 4 -12.30 45.77 -18.27
C THR A 4 -12.19 44.50 -19.12
N ILE A 5 -11.79 44.64 -20.38
CA ILE A 5 -11.43 43.48 -21.18
C ILE A 5 -9.93 43.27 -21.05
N ASP A 6 -9.55 42.03 -20.61
CA ASP A 6 -8.17 41.64 -20.51
C ASP A 6 -7.49 41.64 -21.87
N LYS A 7 -6.29 42.21 -21.96
CA LYS A 7 -5.57 42.36 -23.23
C LYS A 7 -4.96 41.06 -23.76
N PHE A 8 -4.79 40.03 -22.89
CA PHE A 8 -4.18 38.77 -23.29
C PHE A 8 -5.21 37.75 -23.77
N ASP A 9 -6.31 37.61 -23.01
CA ASP A 9 -7.33 36.60 -23.31
C ASP A 9 -8.64 37.17 -23.90
N SER A 10 -8.71 38.50 -24.03
CA SER A 10 -9.89 39.24 -24.55
C SER A 10 -11.19 38.94 -23.77
N GLN A 11 -11.09 38.58 -22.52
CA GLN A 11 -12.23 38.27 -21.65
C GLN A 11 -12.54 39.40 -20.69
N LEU A 12 -13.81 39.50 -20.29
CA LEU A 12 -14.25 40.46 -19.30
C LEU A 12 -13.64 40.11 -17.93
N THR A 13 -12.92 41.06 -17.37
CA THR A 13 -12.23 40.91 -16.05
C THR A 13 -12.49 42.14 -15.18
N ILE A 14 -12.14 42.02 -13.90
CA ILE A 14 -12.16 43.14 -12.95
C ILE A 14 -10.73 43.65 -12.78
N GLY A 15 -10.46 44.84 -13.37
CA GLY A 15 -9.19 45.50 -13.20
C GLY A 15 -9.25 46.59 -12.14
N SER A 16 -8.07 47.13 -11.82
CA SER A 16 -7.91 48.22 -10.80
C SER A 16 -8.63 47.91 -9.49
N VAL A 17 -8.39 46.71 -8.95
CA VAL A 17 -9.01 46.29 -7.69
C VAL A 17 -8.52 47.18 -6.55
N GLN A 18 -9.44 47.89 -5.92
CA GLN A 18 -9.15 48.80 -4.79
C GLN A 18 -9.43 48.16 -3.42
N GLY A 19 -10.22 47.11 -3.38
CA GLY A 19 -10.51 46.42 -2.16
C GLY A 19 -11.27 45.11 -2.40
N ILE A 20 -11.08 44.15 -1.51
CA ILE A 20 -11.81 42.90 -1.50
C ILE A 20 -12.45 42.73 -0.13
N LYS A 21 -13.76 42.51 -0.11
CA LYS A 21 -14.51 42.26 1.12
C LYS A 21 -15.05 40.83 1.11
N LYS A 22 -14.73 40.06 2.12
CA LYS A 22 -15.34 38.75 2.35
C LYS A 22 -16.81 38.93 2.77
N ILE A 23 -17.70 38.29 2.07
CA ILE A 23 -19.14 38.26 2.41
C ILE A 23 -19.52 36.90 2.96
N ALA A 24 -20.73 36.78 3.55
CA ALA A 24 -21.25 35.49 3.95
C ALA A 24 -21.43 34.56 2.76
N ASP A 25 -21.13 33.29 2.94
CA ASP A 25 -21.39 32.26 1.93
C ASP A 25 -22.89 32.01 1.90
N PHE A 26 -23.54 32.36 0.82
CA PHE A 26 -24.97 32.19 0.62
C PHE A 26 -25.35 30.90 -0.12
N ARG A 27 -24.34 30.08 -0.48
CA ARG A 27 -24.63 28.75 -1.02
C ARG A 27 -25.27 27.91 0.10
N THR A 28 -26.33 27.20 -0.25
CA THR A 28 -26.98 26.27 0.68
C THR A 28 -26.18 24.98 0.73
N PRO A 29 -25.49 24.68 1.83
CA PRO A 29 -24.76 23.41 1.95
C PRO A 29 -25.75 22.25 1.99
N ARG A 30 -25.40 21.11 1.39
CA ARG A 30 -26.15 19.87 1.55
C ARG A 30 -26.03 19.41 3.01
N ILE A 31 -27.17 19.17 3.65
CA ILE A 31 -27.26 18.76 5.06
C ILE A 31 -28.20 17.57 5.12
N ASP A 32 -27.86 16.56 5.90
CA ASP A 32 -28.73 15.44 6.20
C ASP A 32 -29.68 15.81 7.35
N THR A 33 -30.94 16.08 7.02
CA THR A 33 -31.96 16.47 7.98
C THR A 33 -32.87 15.32 8.44
N TYR A 34 -32.68 14.13 7.90
CA TYR A 34 -33.46 12.96 8.25
C TYR A 34 -33.21 12.57 9.73
N PRO A 35 -34.25 12.28 10.54
CA PRO A 35 -34.08 12.01 11.98
C PRO A 35 -33.18 10.82 12.29
N GLU A 36 -33.33 9.72 11.56
CA GLU A 36 -32.47 8.54 11.66
C GLU A 36 -31.42 8.54 10.55
N LYS A 37 -30.16 8.39 10.93
CA LYS A 37 -29.05 8.50 10.00
C LYS A 37 -28.61 7.13 9.50
N ARG A 38 -28.27 7.10 8.23
CA ARG A 38 -27.60 5.96 7.57
C ARG A 38 -26.09 5.95 7.87
N VAL A 39 -25.44 4.85 7.51
CA VAL A 39 -23.98 4.75 7.45
C VAL A 39 -23.55 4.38 6.04
N GLU A 40 -22.58 5.09 5.48
CA GLU A 40 -21.95 4.72 4.20
C GLU A 40 -20.89 3.64 4.41
N LEU A 41 -21.02 2.53 3.69
CA LEU A 41 -20.14 1.37 3.81
C LEU A 41 -19.24 1.13 2.59
N HIS A 42 -19.27 2.00 1.59
CA HIS A 42 -18.49 1.87 0.37
C HIS A 42 -18.04 3.25 -0.13
N CYS A 43 -16.85 3.66 0.27
CA CYS A 43 -16.35 5.01 0.02
C CYS A 43 -14.89 4.99 -0.42
N HIS A 44 -14.61 5.66 -1.54
CA HIS A 44 -13.27 5.86 -2.08
C HIS A 44 -12.77 7.27 -1.77
N THR A 45 -11.45 7.39 -1.57
CA THR A 45 -10.76 8.64 -1.30
C THR A 45 -9.76 8.96 -2.42
N LYS A 46 -9.03 10.06 -2.27
CA LYS A 46 -7.89 10.39 -3.16
C LYS A 46 -6.81 9.30 -3.21
N MET A 47 -6.77 8.37 -2.25
CA MET A 47 -5.82 7.27 -2.22
C MET A 47 -6.26 6.07 -3.09
N SER A 48 -7.40 6.14 -3.73
CA SER A 48 -7.93 5.14 -4.67
C SER A 48 -7.39 5.38 -6.08
N ASP A 49 -6.20 4.93 -6.37
CA ASP A 49 -5.47 4.84 -7.66
C ASP A 49 -6.05 5.66 -8.85
N MET A 50 -6.00 7.00 -8.78
CA MET A 50 -6.52 7.91 -9.81
C MET A 50 -8.03 7.73 -10.12
N ASP A 51 -8.81 7.38 -9.13
CA ASP A 51 -10.24 7.10 -9.27
C ASP A 51 -11.10 7.92 -8.30
N GLY A 52 -10.74 8.00 -7.04
CA GLY A 52 -11.36 8.89 -6.06
C GLY A 52 -10.73 10.28 -6.06
N VAL A 53 -11.53 11.32 -5.87
CA VAL A 53 -11.07 12.72 -5.95
C VAL A 53 -11.33 13.56 -4.70
N SER A 54 -11.93 12.98 -3.66
CA SER A 54 -12.19 13.68 -2.40
C SER A 54 -11.24 13.23 -1.30
N ASP A 55 -10.78 14.20 -0.51
CA ASP A 55 -9.92 13.94 0.64
C ASP A 55 -10.71 13.23 1.74
N VAL A 56 -10.10 12.21 2.35
CA VAL A 56 -10.75 11.45 3.43
C VAL A 56 -11.14 12.32 4.61
N LYS A 57 -10.37 13.35 4.93
CA LYS A 57 -10.67 14.27 6.02
C LYS A 57 -11.95 15.09 5.75
N ASP A 58 -12.14 15.50 4.50
CA ASP A 58 -13.35 16.24 4.10
C ASP A 58 -14.58 15.33 4.10
N ILE A 59 -14.44 14.09 3.66
CA ILE A 59 -15.50 13.07 3.69
C ILE A 59 -15.93 12.81 5.14
N ILE A 60 -15.00 12.60 6.04
CA ILE A 60 -15.27 12.33 7.46
C ILE A 60 -15.92 13.54 8.13
N LYS A 61 -15.41 14.74 7.90
CA LYS A 61 -16.00 15.98 8.43
C LYS A 61 -17.43 16.17 7.95
N CYS A 62 -17.72 15.86 6.70
CA CYS A 62 -19.07 15.92 6.15
C CYS A 62 -20.00 14.92 6.85
N ALA A 63 -19.59 13.67 7.00
CA ALA A 63 -20.36 12.64 7.69
C ALA A 63 -20.64 13.01 9.16
N MET A 64 -19.63 13.52 9.86
CA MET A 64 -19.77 14.00 11.23
C MET A 64 -20.74 15.17 11.33
N LYS A 65 -20.63 16.15 10.43
CA LYS A 65 -21.54 17.31 10.37
C LYS A 65 -22.98 16.90 10.10
N TRP A 66 -23.19 15.85 9.34
CA TRP A 66 -24.53 15.32 9.05
C TRP A 66 -25.11 14.47 10.19
N GLY A 67 -24.31 14.18 11.22
CA GLY A 67 -24.73 13.36 12.35
C GLY A 67 -24.70 11.86 12.09
N HIS A 68 -24.02 11.39 11.06
CA HIS A 68 -23.78 9.96 10.84
C HIS A 68 -22.88 9.42 11.95
N GLU A 69 -23.09 8.18 12.38
CA GLU A 69 -22.30 7.60 13.47
C GLU A 69 -20.98 6.98 13.00
N ALA A 70 -20.87 6.64 11.73
CA ALA A 70 -19.69 6.01 11.13
C ALA A 70 -19.63 6.22 9.62
N ILE A 71 -18.48 5.93 9.03
CA ILE A 71 -18.28 5.78 7.59
C ILE A 71 -17.18 4.74 7.34
N ALA A 72 -17.36 3.89 6.33
CA ALA A 72 -16.32 2.95 5.92
C ALA A 72 -15.46 3.53 4.81
N ILE A 73 -14.14 3.41 4.95
CA ILE A 73 -13.17 3.80 3.93
C ILE A 73 -12.71 2.53 3.22
N THR A 74 -13.01 2.42 1.93
CA THR A 74 -12.83 1.20 1.14
C THR A 74 -12.21 1.50 -0.23
N ASP A 75 -10.98 1.98 -0.25
CA ASP A 75 -10.25 2.28 -1.48
C ASP A 75 -9.91 1.01 -2.27
N HIS A 76 -9.68 1.13 -3.57
CA HIS A 76 -9.33 0.02 -4.45
C HIS A 76 -7.97 -0.59 -4.10
N GLY A 77 -7.97 -1.77 -3.53
CA GLY A 77 -6.78 -2.58 -3.26
C GLY A 77 -5.73 -1.93 -2.35
N ALA A 78 -6.04 -0.80 -1.73
CA ALA A 78 -5.15 0.01 -0.93
C ALA A 78 -5.81 0.51 0.35
N VAL A 79 -5.01 0.76 1.37
CA VAL A 79 -5.48 1.23 2.68
C VAL A 79 -4.75 2.49 3.16
N GLN A 80 -4.12 3.22 2.26
CA GLN A 80 -3.25 4.35 2.56
C GLN A 80 -3.97 5.57 3.17
N ALA A 81 -5.29 5.67 3.01
CA ALA A 81 -6.09 6.73 3.62
C ALA A 81 -6.36 6.53 5.13
N PHE A 82 -6.04 5.38 5.69
CA PHE A 82 -6.40 5.03 7.08
C PHE A 82 -5.79 5.97 8.10
N THR A 83 -4.54 6.34 7.94
CA THR A 83 -3.83 7.22 8.88
C THR A 83 -4.42 8.63 8.89
N ASP A 84 -4.76 9.16 7.73
CA ASP A 84 -5.44 10.46 7.62
C ASP A 84 -6.87 10.41 8.15
N ALA A 85 -7.58 9.32 7.95
CA ALA A 85 -8.90 9.09 8.52
C ALA A 85 -8.85 9.09 10.05
N ASN A 86 -7.87 8.43 10.62
CA ASN A 86 -7.66 8.40 12.07
C ASN A 86 -7.37 9.79 12.65
N HIS A 87 -6.55 10.58 11.96
CA HIS A 87 -6.22 11.95 12.39
C HIS A 87 -7.39 12.94 12.24
N ALA A 88 -8.39 12.62 11.42
CA ALA A 88 -9.57 13.46 11.23
C ALA A 88 -10.57 13.37 12.39
N VAL A 89 -10.44 12.36 13.25
CA VAL A 89 -11.37 12.11 14.36
C VAL A 89 -10.62 12.15 15.69
N SER A 90 -11.11 12.93 16.64
CA SER A 90 -10.58 12.97 18.01
C SER A 90 -10.79 11.62 18.71
N LYS A 91 -9.86 11.24 19.61
CA LYS A 91 -9.97 10.01 20.40
C LYS A 91 -11.26 9.92 21.20
N ASP A 92 -11.73 11.07 21.69
CA ASP A 92 -12.92 11.18 22.54
C ASP A 92 -14.22 11.32 21.73
N ASP A 93 -14.15 11.50 20.43
CA ASP A 93 -15.31 11.61 19.56
C ASP A 93 -15.94 10.22 19.34
N PRO A 94 -17.26 10.08 19.50
CA PRO A 94 -17.93 8.79 19.28
C PRO A 94 -17.99 8.37 17.81
N PHE A 95 -17.73 9.27 16.87
CA PHE A 95 -17.71 8.96 15.44
C PHE A 95 -16.64 7.91 15.11
N LYS A 96 -17.00 6.96 14.27
CA LYS A 96 -16.18 5.79 14.00
C LYS A 96 -15.84 5.67 12.51
N PRO A 97 -14.58 5.92 12.10
CA PRO A 97 -14.09 5.45 10.82
C PRO A 97 -14.03 3.93 10.83
N ILE A 98 -14.62 3.28 9.84
CA ILE A 98 -14.52 1.84 9.64
C ILE A 98 -13.46 1.60 8.56
N TYR A 99 -12.46 0.81 8.91
CA TYR A 99 -11.32 0.56 8.04
C TYR A 99 -11.55 -0.68 7.18
N GLY A 100 -11.53 -0.49 5.88
CA GLY A 100 -11.77 -1.56 4.93
C GLY A 100 -11.03 -1.36 3.60
N VAL A 101 -11.25 -2.27 2.68
CA VAL A 101 -10.68 -2.24 1.33
C VAL A 101 -11.69 -2.78 0.33
N GLU A 102 -11.72 -2.22 -0.86
CA GLU A 102 -12.35 -2.86 -2.01
C GLU A 102 -11.32 -3.76 -2.68
N ALA A 103 -11.35 -5.04 -2.33
CA ALA A 103 -10.40 -6.02 -2.82
C ALA A 103 -10.75 -6.54 -4.20
N TYR A 104 -9.76 -7.04 -4.91
CA TYR A 104 -9.92 -7.76 -6.19
C TYR A 104 -9.92 -9.27 -5.91
N LEU A 105 -11.10 -9.80 -5.68
CA LEU A 105 -11.33 -11.18 -5.26
C LEU A 105 -11.19 -12.15 -6.42
N VAL A 106 -10.47 -13.26 -6.20
CA VAL A 106 -10.35 -14.36 -7.16
C VAL A 106 -10.93 -15.63 -6.55
N ASP A 107 -11.82 -16.29 -7.27
CA ASP A 107 -12.39 -17.57 -6.85
C ASP A 107 -11.46 -18.73 -7.23
N ASP A 108 -10.61 -19.11 -6.30
CA ASP A 108 -9.67 -20.23 -6.41
C ASP A 108 -10.12 -21.47 -5.63
N LEU A 109 -11.36 -21.50 -5.12
CA LEU A 109 -11.91 -22.58 -4.28
C LEU A 109 -12.50 -23.75 -5.06
N LYS A 110 -12.32 -23.85 -6.36
CA LYS A 110 -12.85 -24.96 -7.15
C LYS A 110 -12.12 -26.25 -6.81
N GLU A 111 -12.74 -27.06 -6.00
CA GLU A 111 -12.30 -28.43 -5.75
C GLU A 111 -12.60 -29.31 -6.96
N LEU A 112 -11.67 -30.23 -7.30
CA LEU A 112 -11.87 -31.22 -8.37
C LEU A 112 -12.86 -32.29 -7.94
N ALA A 113 -12.82 -32.66 -6.65
CA ALA A 113 -13.76 -33.57 -6.01
C ALA A 113 -14.37 -32.88 -4.78
N VAL A 114 -15.65 -32.60 -4.82
CA VAL A 114 -16.41 -31.98 -3.73
C VAL A 114 -16.76 -33.05 -2.70
N ASN A 115 -16.69 -32.72 -1.39
CA ASN A 115 -16.95 -33.65 -0.29
C ASN A 115 -16.11 -34.94 -0.35
N SER A 116 -14.85 -34.85 -0.74
CA SER A 116 -13.92 -35.97 -0.76
C SER A 116 -13.76 -36.58 0.65
N ARG A 117 -13.69 -37.89 0.70
CA ARG A 117 -13.39 -38.68 1.91
C ARG A 117 -12.14 -39.54 1.71
N GLY A 118 -11.26 -39.13 0.79
CA GLY A 118 -10.03 -39.86 0.46
C GLY A 118 -10.29 -41.15 -0.33
N GLN A 119 -11.42 -41.25 -1.04
CA GLN A 119 -11.75 -42.45 -1.84
C GLN A 119 -10.65 -42.71 -2.89
N SER A 120 -10.37 -44.00 -3.13
CA SER A 120 -9.44 -44.42 -4.14
C SER A 120 -9.93 -44.08 -5.56
N LEU A 121 -8.99 -43.79 -6.48
CA LEU A 121 -9.29 -43.60 -7.91
C LEU A 121 -9.79 -44.90 -8.57
N ARG A 122 -9.72 -46.04 -7.91
CA ARG A 122 -10.23 -47.32 -8.35
C ARG A 122 -11.48 -47.77 -7.59
N ASP A 123 -12.07 -46.85 -6.82
CA ASP A 123 -13.32 -47.10 -6.13
C ASP A 123 -14.51 -47.19 -7.11
N THR A 124 -15.70 -47.39 -6.60
CA THR A 124 -16.91 -47.40 -7.43
C THR A 124 -17.34 -45.99 -7.78
N PHE A 125 -17.56 -45.75 -9.05
CA PHE A 125 -18.04 -44.46 -9.57
C PHE A 125 -19.37 -44.64 -10.27
N VAL A 126 -20.28 -43.67 -10.16
CA VAL A 126 -21.44 -43.52 -11.03
C VAL A 126 -21.24 -42.23 -11.86
N VAL A 127 -21.01 -42.44 -13.15
CA VAL A 127 -20.88 -41.32 -14.09
C VAL A 127 -22.25 -41.09 -14.69
N PHE A 128 -22.75 -39.88 -14.59
CA PHE A 128 -24.12 -39.57 -15.00
C PHE A 128 -24.22 -38.23 -15.72
N ASP A 129 -25.32 -38.11 -16.45
CA ASP A 129 -25.69 -36.92 -17.18
C ASP A 129 -27.21 -36.75 -17.12
N LEU A 130 -27.67 -35.50 -17.10
CA LEU A 130 -29.08 -35.15 -17.02
C LEU A 130 -29.47 -34.27 -18.22
N GLU A 131 -30.64 -34.58 -18.80
CA GLU A 131 -31.32 -33.64 -19.65
C GLU A 131 -32.46 -32.97 -18.88
N THR A 132 -32.61 -31.64 -19.09
CA THR A 132 -33.51 -30.82 -18.30
C THR A 132 -34.31 -29.87 -19.16
N THR A 133 -35.41 -29.31 -18.63
CA THR A 133 -36.21 -28.30 -19.32
C THR A 133 -35.58 -26.91 -19.31
N GLY A 134 -34.40 -26.75 -18.70
CA GLY A 134 -33.67 -25.50 -18.61
C GLY A 134 -32.58 -25.54 -17.56
N PHE A 135 -32.00 -24.42 -17.19
CA PHE A 135 -30.76 -24.35 -16.40
C PHE A 135 -30.95 -24.17 -14.89
N SER A 136 -32.16 -23.83 -14.42
CA SER A 136 -32.44 -23.60 -13.00
C SER A 136 -33.00 -24.86 -12.32
N PRO A 137 -32.32 -25.47 -11.35
CA PRO A 137 -32.81 -26.66 -10.65
C PRO A 137 -34.10 -26.40 -9.86
N VAL A 138 -34.37 -25.14 -9.50
CA VAL A 138 -35.58 -24.73 -8.79
C VAL A 138 -36.77 -24.57 -9.74
N LYS A 139 -36.56 -23.99 -10.91
CA LYS A 139 -37.63 -23.66 -11.88
C LYS A 139 -37.83 -24.70 -12.94
N ASN A 140 -36.81 -25.43 -13.30
CA ASN A 140 -36.84 -26.40 -14.39
C ASN A 140 -36.92 -27.84 -13.86
N ARG A 141 -37.17 -28.80 -14.76
CA ARG A 141 -37.42 -30.19 -14.45
C ARG A 141 -36.48 -31.10 -15.20
N ILE A 142 -36.15 -32.23 -14.60
CA ILE A 142 -35.40 -33.30 -15.24
C ILE A 142 -36.33 -34.02 -16.25
N ILE A 143 -35.81 -34.29 -17.44
CA ILE A 143 -36.54 -35.03 -18.50
C ILE A 143 -35.88 -36.36 -18.87
N GLU A 144 -34.59 -36.53 -18.63
CA GLU A 144 -33.87 -37.78 -18.80
C GLU A 144 -32.75 -37.91 -17.75
N ILE A 145 -32.55 -39.12 -17.23
CA ILE A 145 -31.40 -39.49 -16.41
C ILE A 145 -30.66 -40.62 -17.11
N GLY A 146 -29.38 -40.41 -17.42
CA GLY A 146 -28.49 -41.44 -17.94
C GLY A 146 -27.29 -41.60 -17.02
N ALA A 147 -26.98 -42.84 -16.64
CA ALA A 147 -25.84 -43.10 -15.78
C ALA A 147 -25.19 -44.46 -16.11
N VAL A 148 -23.92 -44.55 -15.83
CA VAL A 148 -23.15 -45.79 -15.89
C VAL A 148 -22.41 -46.01 -14.59
N ARG A 149 -22.44 -47.25 -14.09
CA ARG A 149 -21.67 -47.67 -12.92
C ARG A 149 -20.33 -48.20 -13.37
N VAL A 150 -19.28 -47.68 -12.79
CA VAL A 150 -17.89 -48.03 -13.10
C VAL A 150 -17.23 -48.63 -11.86
N GLU A 151 -16.75 -49.86 -12.01
CA GLU A 151 -16.01 -50.60 -10.96
C GLU A 151 -14.68 -51.06 -11.53
N GLN A 152 -13.59 -50.76 -10.84
CA GLN A 152 -12.21 -51.06 -11.27
C GLN A 152 -11.93 -50.64 -12.74
N GLY A 153 -12.46 -49.46 -13.13
CA GLY A 153 -12.26 -48.89 -14.47
C GLY A 153 -13.11 -49.53 -15.59
N LYS A 154 -14.08 -50.36 -15.25
CA LYS A 154 -14.97 -50.99 -16.23
C LYS A 154 -16.43 -50.67 -15.93
N ILE A 155 -17.20 -50.39 -16.99
CA ILE A 155 -18.65 -50.20 -16.87
C ILE A 155 -19.29 -51.56 -16.53
N THR A 156 -19.95 -51.61 -15.37
CA THR A 156 -20.61 -52.84 -14.85
C THR A 156 -22.12 -52.79 -14.94
N ASP A 157 -22.70 -51.62 -14.93
CA ASP A 157 -24.17 -51.46 -15.00
C ASP A 157 -24.54 -50.12 -15.65
N ARG A 158 -25.78 -49.98 -16.12
CA ARG A 158 -26.32 -48.79 -16.77
C ARG A 158 -27.71 -48.45 -16.21
N PHE A 159 -27.98 -47.18 -16.08
CA PHE A 159 -29.28 -46.64 -15.72
C PHE A 159 -29.69 -45.63 -16.78
N SER A 160 -30.86 -45.80 -17.37
CA SER A 160 -31.37 -44.85 -18.37
C SER A 160 -32.89 -44.83 -18.30
N THR A 161 -33.45 -43.63 -18.08
CA THR A 161 -34.90 -43.47 -18.05
C THR A 161 -35.28 -42.02 -18.41
N PHE A 162 -36.39 -41.90 -19.14
CA PHE A 162 -37.07 -40.61 -19.24
C PHE A 162 -37.80 -40.30 -17.92
N VAL A 163 -38.03 -39.05 -17.67
CA VAL A 163 -38.77 -38.52 -16.53
C VAL A 163 -39.84 -37.58 -17.06
N ASN A 164 -41.10 -37.80 -16.64
CA ASN A 164 -42.15 -36.85 -16.95
C ASN A 164 -41.99 -35.56 -16.16
N PRO A 165 -41.72 -34.43 -16.83
CA PRO A 165 -41.46 -33.16 -16.14
C PRO A 165 -42.73 -32.47 -15.61
N GLU A 166 -43.91 -32.96 -15.96
CA GLU A 166 -45.25 -32.42 -15.67
C GLU A 166 -45.43 -30.96 -16.20
N VAL A 167 -44.51 -30.52 -17.04
CA VAL A 167 -44.53 -29.20 -17.72
C VAL A 167 -44.14 -29.39 -19.19
N PRO A 168 -44.56 -28.51 -20.11
CA PRO A 168 -44.13 -28.58 -21.51
C PRO A 168 -42.63 -28.41 -21.64
N ILE A 169 -42.01 -29.17 -22.53
CA ILE A 169 -40.59 -29.00 -22.87
C ILE A 169 -40.45 -27.77 -23.77
N PRO A 170 -39.62 -26.78 -23.40
CA PRO A 170 -39.40 -25.61 -24.27
C PRO A 170 -38.83 -26.00 -25.63
N TYR A 171 -39.31 -25.38 -26.68
CA TYR A 171 -38.90 -25.68 -28.06
C TYR A 171 -37.38 -25.66 -28.26
N ARG A 172 -36.68 -24.73 -27.61
CA ARG A 172 -35.23 -24.65 -27.65
C ARG A 172 -34.57 -25.92 -27.08
N ILE A 173 -35.13 -26.46 -26.02
CA ILE A 173 -34.61 -27.67 -25.37
C ILE A 173 -34.90 -28.88 -26.26
N GLU A 174 -36.10 -28.98 -26.86
CA GLU A 174 -36.42 -30.03 -27.83
C GLU A 174 -35.43 -30.01 -29.01
N GLN A 175 -35.10 -28.81 -29.53
CA GLN A 175 -34.13 -28.72 -30.61
C GLN A 175 -32.73 -29.18 -30.20
N LEU A 176 -32.34 -28.95 -28.95
CA LEU A 176 -31.04 -29.31 -28.42
C LEU A 176 -30.92 -30.79 -28.08
N THR A 177 -31.88 -31.32 -27.30
CA THR A 177 -31.84 -32.66 -26.75
C THR A 177 -32.52 -33.72 -27.64
N LYS A 178 -33.32 -33.27 -28.59
CA LYS A 178 -34.20 -34.11 -29.42
C LYS A 178 -35.29 -34.86 -28.62
N ILE A 179 -35.52 -34.47 -27.39
CA ILE A 179 -36.58 -35.02 -26.52
C ILE A 179 -37.78 -34.09 -26.61
N ASN A 180 -38.92 -34.66 -26.97
CA ASN A 180 -40.18 -33.93 -27.09
C ASN A 180 -41.21 -34.41 -26.05
N ASP A 181 -42.34 -33.68 -25.93
CA ASP A 181 -43.35 -33.95 -24.94
C ASP A 181 -43.94 -35.35 -25.07
N SER A 182 -44.09 -35.92 -26.30
CA SER A 182 -44.63 -37.27 -26.50
C SER A 182 -43.72 -38.37 -25.96
N MET A 183 -42.41 -38.13 -25.89
CA MET A 183 -41.44 -39.10 -25.39
C MET A 183 -41.45 -39.21 -23.87
N VAL A 184 -41.89 -38.17 -23.17
CA VAL A 184 -41.90 -38.13 -21.70
C VAL A 184 -43.28 -38.21 -21.07
N LEU A 185 -44.35 -38.18 -21.89
CA LEU A 185 -45.73 -38.15 -21.40
C LEU A 185 -46.07 -39.35 -20.50
N ASP A 186 -45.67 -40.54 -20.93
CA ASP A 186 -45.90 -41.79 -20.19
C ASP A 186 -44.72 -42.23 -19.34
N ALA A 187 -43.70 -41.37 -19.21
CA ALA A 187 -42.54 -41.64 -18.36
C ALA A 187 -42.90 -41.53 -16.87
N PRO A 188 -42.16 -42.24 -15.99
CA PRO A 188 -42.39 -42.13 -14.56
C PRO A 188 -42.05 -40.73 -14.03
N LEU A 189 -42.72 -40.38 -12.95
CA LEU A 189 -42.46 -39.11 -12.24
C LEU A 189 -41.13 -39.14 -11.47
N ILE A 190 -40.59 -37.97 -11.18
CA ILE A 190 -39.31 -37.83 -10.43
C ILE A 190 -39.40 -38.47 -9.04
N GLU A 191 -40.56 -38.46 -8.38
CA GLU A 191 -40.81 -39.10 -7.10
C GLU A 191 -40.58 -40.61 -7.14
N THR A 192 -40.77 -41.24 -8.30
CA THR A 192 -40.52 -42.68 -8.52
C THR A 192 -39.08 -42.94 -8.98
N VAL A 193 -38.57 -42.10 -9.87
CA VAL A 193 -37.28 -42.30 -10.52
C VAL A 193 -36.10 -41.95 -9.57
N LEU A 194 -36.23 -40.88 -8.81
CA LEU A 194 -35.10 -40.40 -7.97
C LEU A 194 -34.71 -41.44 -6.91
N PRO A 195 -35.61 -42.08 -6.13
CA PRO A 195 -35.21 -43.13 -5.21
C PRO A 195 -34.46 -44.28 -5.87
N GLN A 196 -34.91 -44.71 -7.06
CA GLN A 196 -34.25 -45.75 -7.85
C GLN A 196 -32.86 -45.34 -8.32
N PHE A 197 -32.72 -44.08 -8.73
CA PHE A 197 -31.42 -43.55 -9.11
C PHE A 197 -30.48 -43.42 -7.90
N LEU A 198 -30.96 -42.99 -6.75
CA LEU A 198 -30.16 -42.89 -5.52
C LEU A 198 -29.70 -44.30 -5.04
N GLU A 199 -30.53 -45.33 -5.21
CA GLU A 199 -30.14 -46.72 -4.94
C GLU A 199 -29.04 -47.19 -5.90
N PHE A 200 -29.15 -46.86 -7.17
CA PHE A 200 -28.11 -47.12 -8.18
C PHE A 200 -26.78 -46.42 -7.86
N CYS A 201 -26.81 -45.23 -7.24
CA CYS A 201 -25.64 -44.46 -6.82
C CYS A 201 -25.13 -44.85 -5.44
N SER A 202 -25.75 -45.78 -4.74
CA SER A 202 -25.41 -46.19 -3.40
C SER A 202 -23.93 -46.55 -3.30
N ASP A 203 -23.23 -46.02 -2.27
CA ASP A 203 -21.80 -46.19 -2.00
C ASP A 203 -20.84 -45.80 -3.14
N ALA A 204 -21.29 -45.06 -4.11
CA ALA A 204 -20.45 -44.61 -5.24
C ALA A 204 -20.11 -43.12 -5.17
N VAL A 205 -18.98 -42.78 -5.76
CA VAL A 205 -18.61 -41.40 -6.07
C VAL A 205 -19.32 -40.96 -7.33
N MET A 206 -19.99 -39.84 -7.30
CA MET A 206 -20.67 -39.25 -8.44
C MET A 206 -19.68 -38.56 -9.38
N VAL A 207 -19.83 -38.74 -10.67
CA VAL A 207 -18.99 -38.09 -11.69
C VAL A 207 -19.87 -37.51 -12.78
N ALA A 208 -19.65 -36.25 -13.16
CA ALA A 208 -20.35 -35.67 -14.30
C ALA A 208 -19.46 -34.66 -15.02
N HIS A 209 -19.79 -34.34 -16.24
CA HIS A 209 -19.12 -33.30 -17.05
C HIS A 209 -19.78 -31.95 -16.78
N ASN A 210 -19.16 -31.10 -15.95
CA ASN A 210 -19.77 -29.96 -15.29
C ASN A 210 -20.67 -30.36 -14.11
N ALA A 211 -20.13 -31.16 -13.22
CA ALA A 211 -20.86 -31.84 -12.13
C ALA A 211 -21.71 -30.90 -11.25
N SER A 212 -21.35 -29.65 -11.10
CA SER A 212 -22.13 -28.66 -10.33
C SER A 212 -23.55 -28.49 -10.91
N PHE A 213 -23.70 -28.56 -12.22
CA PHE A 213 -25.01 -28.48 -12.89
C PHE A 213 -25.88 -29.71 -12.55
N ASP A 214 -25.39 -30.89 -12.85
CA ASP A 214 -26.14 -32.13 -12.68
C ASP A 214 -26.45 -32.42 -11.20
N MET A 215 -25.47 -32.27 -10.33
CA MET A 215 -25.64 -32.42 -8.89
C MET A 215 -26.68 -31.47 -8.32
N SER A 216 -26.77 -30.25 -8.86
CA SER A 216 -27.75 -29.25 -8.42
C SER A 216 -29.21 -29.73 -8.57
N PHE A 217 -29.50 -30.36 -9.68
CA PHE A 217 -30.83 -30.92 -9.94
C PHE A 217 -31.12 -32.11 -9.04
N ILE A 218 -30.14 -32.96 -8.81
CA ILE A 218 -30.31 -34.13 -7.90
C ILE A 218 -30.54 -33.63 -6.46
N GLU A 219 -29.72 -32.72 -5.98
CA GLU A 219 -29.82 -32.18 -4.62
C GLU A 219 -31.13 -31.43 -4.38
N GLU A 220 -31.58 -30.61 -5.33
CA GLU A 220 -32.85 -29.88 -5.22
C GLU A 220 -34.06 -30.83 -5.22
N ASN A 221 -34.04 -31.85 -6.05
CA ASN A 221 -35.13 -32.84 -6.05
C ASN A 221 -35.11 -33.70 -4.78
N CYS A 222 -33.94 -34.07 -4.26
CA CYS A 222 -33.81 -34.71 -2.95
C CYS A 222 -34.38 -33.84 -1.83
N ARG A 223 -34.07 -32.55 -1.84
CA ARG A 223 -34.61 -31.60 -0.87
C ARG A 223 -36.14 -31.51 -0.93
N ARG A 224 -36.71 -31.44 -2.13
CA ARG A 224 -38.18 -31.41 -2.32
C ARG A 224 -38.86 -32.65 -1.81
N LEU A 225 -38.23 -33.80 -2.02
CA LEU A 225 -38.81 -35.11 -1.64
C LEU A 225 -38.43 -35.56 -0.24
N GLY A 226 -37.62 -34.77 0.49
CA GLY A 226 -37.16 -35.14 1.82
C GLY A 226 -36.21 -36.33 1.85
N LEU A 227 -35.48 -36.58 0.76
CA LEU A 227 -34.53 -37.69 0.64
C LEU A 227 -33.11 -37.25 1.09
N PRO A 228 -32.37 -38.16 1.73
CA PRO A 228 -30.96 -37.84 2.07
C PRO A 228 -30.10 -37.74 0.81
N CYS A 229 -29.30 -36.70 0.71
CA CYS A 229 -28.42 -36.49 -0.43
C CYS A 229 -27.05 -35.97 0.08
N SER A 230 -26.11 -36.89 0.20
CA SER A 230 -24.74 -36.56 0.59
C SER A 230 -23.78 -37.40 -0.23
N PHE A 231 -23.30 -36.83 -1.34
CA PHE A 231 -22.41 -37.51 -2.26
C PHE A 231 -21.05 -36.79 -2.36
N THR A 232 -20.01 -37.60 -2.59
CA THR A 232 -18.77 -37.09 -3.18
C THR A 232 -18.98 -36.96 -4.68
N ALA A 233 -18.66 -35.81 -5.26
CA ALA A 233 -18.84 -35.57 -6.69
C ALA A 233 -17.53 -35.05 -7.32
N VAL A 234 -17.18 -35.63 -8.47
CA VAL A 234 -16.00 -35.23 -9.28
C VAL A 234 -16.47 -34.54 -10.54
N ASP A 235 -15.86 -33.39 -10.85
CA ASP A 235 -16.11 -32.64 -12.08
C ASP A 235 -15.03 -32.92 -13.12
N THR A 236 -15.39 -33.56 -14.20
CA THR A 236 -14.46 -33.87 -15.31
C THR A 236 -14.05 -32.62 -16.11
N VAL A 237 -14.83 -31.54 -16.11
CA VAL A 237 -14.40 -30.23 -16.71
C VAL A 237 -13.28 -29.62 -15.90
N ALA A 238 -13.41 -29.57 -14.58
CA ALA A 238 -12.39 -29.06 -13.71
C ALA A 238 -11.10 -29.88 -13.79
N LEU A 239 -11.26 -31.21 -13.81
CA LEU A 239 -10.13 -32.14 -13.95
C LEU A 239 -9.43 -31.99 -15.31
N ALA A 240 -10.21 -31.85 -16.40
CA ALA A 240 -9.65 -31.63 -17.74
C ALA A 240 -8.85 -30.35 -17.85
N ARG A 241 -9.28 -29.28 -17.18
CA ARG A 241 -8.51 -28.01 -17.14
C ARG A 241 -7.12 -28.18 -16.54
N VAL A 242 -6.98 -29.08 -15.59
CA VAL A 242 -5.68 -29.36 -14.94
C VAL A 242 -4.83 -30.30 -15.78
N LEU A 243 -5.42 -31.36 -16.33
CA LEU A 243 -4.69 -32.41 -17.06
C LEU A 243 -4.40 -32.07 -18.52
N LEU A 244 -5.24 -31.23 -19.14
CA LEU A 244 -5.15 -30.87 -20.57
C LEU A 244 -5.00 -29.34 -20.75
N PRO A 245 -3.92 -28.72 -20.23
CA PRO A 245 -3.76 -27.27 -20.22
C PRO A 245 -3.63 -26.64 -21.62
N ALA A 246 -3.42 -27.43 -22.64
CA ALA A 246 -3.35 -26.97 -24.04
C ALA A 246 -4.70 -26.69 -24.68
N LEU A 247 -5.79 -27.15 -24.07
CA LEU A 247 -7.14 -26.91 -24.57
C LEU A 247 -7.67 -25.51 -24.19
N ASN A 248 -8.29 -24.85 -25.14
CA ASN A 248 -8.95 -23.56 -24.93
C ASN A 248 -10.45 -23.67 -24.57
N ARG A 249 -11.06 -24.86 -24.82
CA ARG A 249 -12.47 -25.15 -24.54
C ARG A 249 -12.60 -26.56 -23.96
N PHE A 250 -13.54 -26.75 -23.05
CA PHE A 250 -13.70 -27.98 -22.29
C PHE A 250 -15.12 -28.56 -22.42
N LYS A 251 -15.75 -28.41 -23.59
CA LYS A 251 -16.99 -29.10 -23.92
C LYS A 251 -16.71 -30.58 -24.05
N LEU A 252 -17.72 -31.40 -23.81
CA LEU A 252 -17.63 -32.88 -23.84
C LEU A 252 -17.01 -33.39 -25.14
N ASP A 253 -17.49 -32.91 -26.28
CA ASP A 253 -16.96 -33.22 -27.62
C ASP A 253 -15.47 -32.88 -27.78
N THR A 254 -15.09 -31.74 -27.28
CA THR A 254 -13.69 -31.25 -27.38
C THR A 254 -12.77 -32.10 -26.53
N VAL A 255 -13.15 -32.40 -25.30
CA VAL A 255 -12.35 -33.24 -24.39
C VAL A 255 -12.31 -34.70 -24.90
N ALA A 256 -13.43 -35.22 -25.37
CA ALA A 256 -13.48 -36.55 -25.97
C ALA A 256 -12.51 -36.69 -27.14
N LYS A 257 -12.54 -35.72 -28.07
CA LYS A 257 -11.63 -35.69 -29.20
C LYS A 257 -10.15 -35.61 -28.76
N ALA A 258 -9.82 -34.78 -27.77
CA ALA A 258 -8.44 -34.63 -27.24
C ALA A 258 -7.92 -35.95 -26.64
N LEU A 259 -8.77 -36.73 -26.02
CA LEU A 259 -8.46 -38.03 -25.40
C LEU A 259 -8.68 -39.24 -26.30
N GLY A 260 -9.13 -39.01 -27.55
CA GLY A 260 -9.41 -40.09 -28.50
C GLY A 260 -10.59 -40.97 -28.10
N VAL A 261 -11.64 -40.39 -27.49
CA VAL A 261 -12.89 -41.04 -27.11
C VAL A 261 -13.95 -40.74 -28.15
N SER A 262 -14.69 -41.76 -28.59
CA SER A 262 -15.82 -41.62 -29.52
C SER A 262 -17.06 -41.11 -28.80
N LEU A 263 -17.73 -40.16 -29.39
CA LEU A 263 -19.00 -39.61 -28.91
C LEU A 263 -20.06 -39.86 -29.99
N GLU A 264 -20.86 -40.91 -29.79
CA GLU A 264 -21.99 -41.28 -30.63
C GLU A 264 -23.29 -40.83 -29.95
N ASN A 265 -24.25 -40.33 -30.72
CA ASN A 265 -25.58 -39.91 -30.24
C ASN A 265 -25.54 -38.83 -29.14
N HIS A 266 -24.70 -37.79 -29.32
CA HIS A 266 -24.63 -36.67 -28.40
C HIS A 266 -26.02 -36.08 -28.09
N HIS A 267 -26.23 -35.67 -26.85
CA HIS A 267 -27.53 -35.25 -26.26
C HIS A 267 -28.49 -36.36 -25.94
N ARG A 268 -28.00 -37.57 -25.69
CA ARG A 268 -28.71 -38.63 -24.96
C ARG A 268 -27.95 -38.90 -23.68
N ALA A 269 -28.62 -38.72 -22.57
CA ALA A 269 -27.98 -38.71 -21.23
C ALA A 269 -27.12 -39.97 -20.95
N VAL A 270 -27.55 -41.15 -21.36
CA VAL A 270 -26.76 -42.38 -21.13
C VAL A 270 -25.54 -42.49 -22.03
N ASP A 271 -25.58 -41.94 -23.24
CA ASP A 271 -24.46 -41.95 -24.18
C ASP A 271 -23.41 -40.89 -23.76
N ASP A 272 -23.87 -39.73 -23.32
CA ASP A 272 -23.01 -38.69 -22.78
C ASP A 272 -22.36 -39.14 -21.45
N ALA A 273 -23.09 -39.87 -20.58
CA ALA A 273 -22.55 -40.48 -19.38
C ALA A 273 -21.50 -41.57 -19.72
N GLY A 274 -21.75 -42.41 -20.72
CA GLY A 274 -20.80 -43.43 -21.20
C GLY A 274 -19.50 -42.81 -21.74
N CYS A 275 -19.61 -41.76 -22.55
CA CYS A 275 -18.48 -40.99 -23.06
C CYS A 275 -17.69 -40.34 -21.91
N THR A 276 -18.39 -39.73 -20.98
CA THR A 276 -17.77 -39.12 -19.79
C THR A 276 -17.03 -40.15 -18.94
N ALA A 277 -17.58 -41.39 -18.83
CA ALA A 277 -16.92 -42.48 -18.11
C ALA A 277 -15.60 -42.91 -18.78
N GLU A 278 -15.56 -43.01 -20.11
CA GLU A 278 -14.31 -43.28 -20.83
C GLU A 278 -13.27 -42.15 -20.71
N ILE A 279 -13.72 -40.89 -20.79
CA ILE A 279 -12.89 -39.70 -20.55
C ILE A 279 -12.32 -39.78 -19.14
N PHE A 280 -13.13 -40.02 -18.14
CA PHE A 280 -12.72 -40.09 -16.75
C PHE A 280 -11.71 -41.22 -16.50
N GLU A 281 -11.90 -42.39 -17.07
CA GLU A 281 -10.96 -43.52 -16.98
C GLU A 281 -9.57 -43.12 -17.56
N LYS A 282 -9.55 -42.45 -18.70
CA LYS A 282 -8.29 -41.95 -19.28
C LYS A 282 -7.63 -40.91 -18.38
N MET A 283 -8.40 -40.03 -17.78
CA MET A 283 -7.88 -39.05 -16.82
C MET A 283 -7.37 -39.74 -15.55
N ILE A 284 -8.01 -40.77 -15.05
CA ILE A 284 -7.53 -41.57 -13.92
C ILE A 284 -6.15 -42.16 -14.23
N ARG A 285 -5.96 -42.72 -15.42
CA ARG A 285 -4.63 -43.23 -15.82
C ARG A 285 -3.56 -42.14 -15.84
N MET A 286 -3.89 -40.95 -16.34
CA MET A 286 -3.00 -39.80 -16.31
C MET A 286 -2.64 -39.40 -14.87
N LEU A 287 -3.58 -39.49 -13.93
CA LEU A 287 -3.36 -39.22 -12.51
C LEU A 287 -2.45 -40.29 -11.88
N GLU A 288 -2.73 -41.57 -12.16
CA GLU A 288 -1.91 -42.72 -11.69
C GLU A 288 -0.47 -42.62 -12.18
N GLU A 289 -0.23 -42.21 -13.42
CA GLU A 289 1.10 -41.94 -13.97
C GLU A 289 1.84 -40.86 -13.22
N ARG A 290 1.11 -39.93 -12.56
CA ARG A 290 1.67 -38.86 -11.70
C ARG A 290 1.78 -39.29 -10.24
N GLY A 291 1.49 -40.56 -9.91
CA GLY A 291 1.54 -41.08 -8.56
C GLY A 291 0.36 -40.69 -7.67
N ILE A 292 -0.75 -40.23 -8.24
CA ILE A 292 -1.96 -39.86 -7.52
C ILE A 292 -2.90 -41.06 -7.48
N THR A 293 -3.36 -41.45 -6.29
CA THR A 293 -4.11 -42.69 -6.05
C THR A 293 -5.46 -42.48 -5.40
N ASP A 294 -5.74 -41.30 -4.89
CA ASP A 294 -6.96 -40.97 -4.17
C ASP A 294 -7.47 -39.55 -4.48
N LEU A 295 -8.73 -39.27 -4.12
CA LEU A 295 -9.37 -38.00 -4.39
C LEU A 295 -8.80 -36.83 -3.61
N ASP A 296 -8.29 -37.06 -2.41
CA ASP A 296 -7.67 -35.97 -1.64
C ASP A 296 -6.38 -35.48 -2.28
N ARG A 297 -5.55 -36.41 -2.78
CA ARG A 297 -4.33 -36.06 -3.54
C ARG A 297 -4.68 -35.45 -4.91
N MET A 298 -5.76 -35.87 -5.52
CA MET A 298 -6.27 -35.27 -6.75
C MET A 298 -6.66 -33.81 -6.51
N ASN A 299 -7.32 -33.50 -5.41
CA ASN A 299 -7.66 -32.13 -5.03
C ASN A 299 -6.41 -31.25 -4.82
N GLU A 300 -5.30 -31.81 -4.38
CA GLU A 300 -4.04 -31.07 -4.26
C GLU A 300 -3.50 -30.59 -5.60
N LEU A 301 -3.72 -31.32 -6.69
CA LEU A 301 -3.41 -30.87 -8.04
C LEU A 301 -4.24 -29.66 -8.47
N GLY A 302 -5.43 -29.53 -7.96
CA GLY A 302 -6.32 -28.40 -8.24
C GLY A 302 -5.96 -27.14 -7.46
N LYS A 303 -5.01 -27.19 -6.53
CA LYS A 303 -4.51 -26.00 -5.84
C LYS A 303 -3.86 -25.07 -6.85
N THR A 304 -4.45 -23.90 -6.99
CA THR A 304 -4.04 -22.90 -7.96
C THR A 304 -2.75 -22.27 -7.50
N SER A 305 -1.72 -22.29 -8.34
CA SER A 305 -0.47 -21.60 -8.04
C SER A 305 -0.65 -20.09 -8.05
N ALA A 306 0.25 -19.37 -7.38
CA ALA A 306 0.24 -17.90 -7.40
C ALA A 306 0.27 -17.34 -8.84
N ASP A 307 1.02 -17.93 -9.74
CA ASP A 307 1.10 -17.49 -11.14
C ASP A 307 -0.21 -17.72 -11.92
N GLN A 308 -0.96 -18.75 -11.58
CA GLN A 308 -2.28 -18.97 -12.14
C GLN A 308 -3.30 -17.96 -11.58
N ILE A 309 -3.28 -17.70 -10.27
CA ILE A 309 -4.14 -16.71 -9.61
C ILE A 309 -3.97 -15.33 -10.23
N LYS A 310 -2.74 -14.92 -10.54
CA LYS A 310 -2.44 -13.65 -11.22
C LYS A 310 -3.13 -13.49 -12.59
N LYS A 311 -3.50 -14.58 -13.24
CA LYS A 311 -4.14 -14.60 -14.57
C LYS A 311 -5.64 -14.81 -14.49
N MET A 312 -6.18 -15.18 -13.33
CA MET A 312 -7.62 -15.44 -13.16
C MET A 312 -8.42 -14.14 -13.16
N PRO A 313 -9.69 -14.17 -13.59
CA PRO A 313 -10.60 -13.05 -13.47
C PRO A 313 -10.78 -12.67 -12.00
N TYR A 314 -10.96 -11.39 -11.75
CA TYR A 314 -11.21 -10.85 -10.42
C TYR A 314 -12.56 -10.16 -10.35
N TYR A 315 -13.09 -10.06 -9.13
CA TYR A 315 -14.33 -9.36 -8.82
C TYR A 315 -14.12 -8.43 -7.64
N HIS A 316 -14.86 -7.34 -7.59
CA HIS A 316 -14.80 -6.42 -6.45
C HIS A 316 -15.42 -7.08 -5.22
N CYS A 317 -14.84 -6.83 -4.07
CA CYS A 317 -15.28 -7.37 -2.78
C CYS A 317 -14.93 -6.37 -1.67
N ILE A 318 -15.88 -6.06 -0.82
CA ILE A 318 -15.63 -5.19 0.34
C ILE A 318 -15.20 -6.04 1.52
N ILE A 319 -14.08 -5.66 2.13
CA ILE A 319 -13.57 -6.30 3.35
C ILE A 319 -13.44 -5.23 4.42
N LEU A 320 -14.20 -5.36 5.50
CA LEU A 320 -14.19 -4.43 6.64
C LEU A 320 -13.51 -5.05 7.85
N ALA A 321 -12.65 -4.31 8.52
CA ALA A 321 -12.07 -4.72 9.79
C ALA A 321 -13.07 -4.47 10.94
N ALA A 322 -13.57 -5.52 11.57
CA ALA A 322 -14.52 -5.43 12.66
C ALA A 322 -13.85 -5.18 14.01
N ASN A 323 -12.59 -5.57 14.16
CA ASN A 323 -11.81 -5.42 15.40
C ASN A 323 -10.33 -5.34 15.07
N ASP A 324 -9.47 -5.27 16.07
CA ASP A 324 -8.02 -5.13 15.87
C ASP A 324 -7.39 -6.38 15.23
N LEU A 325 -7.86 -7.58 15.56
CA LEU A 325 -7.42 -8.80 14.86
C LEU A 325 -7.80 -8.75 13.37
N GLY A 326 -9.00 -8.28 13.06
CA GLY A 326 -9.44 -8.07 11.68
C GLY A 326 -8.56 -7.05 10.95
N ARG A 327 -8.13 -6.00 11.61
CA ARG A 327 -7.19 -5.02 11.06
C ARG A 327 -5.87 -5.68 10.64
N VAL A 328 -5.29 -6.50 11.51
CA VAL A 328 -4.05 -7.23 11.21
C VAL A 328 -4.25 -8.21 10.05
N ASN A 329 -5.36 -8.95 10.04
CA ASN A 329 -5.70 -9.85 8.94
C ASN A 329 -5.93 -9.10 7.62
N LEU A 330 -6.57 -7.93 7.67
CA LEU A 330 -6.71 -7.06 6.50
C LEU A 330 -5.34 -6.64 5.95
N TYR A 331 -4.42 -6.27 6.82
CA TYR A 331 -3.06 -5.88 6.41
C TYR A 331 -2.27 -7.05 5.81
N ARG A 332 -2.46 -8.26 6.32
CA ARG A 332 -1.90 -9.48 5.70
C ARG A 332 -2.44 -9.68 4.29
N LEU A 333 -3.75 -9.59 4.11
CA LEU A 333 -4.39 -9.77 2.81
C LEU A 333 -3.94 -8.70 1.80
N VAL A 334 -3.90 -7.45 2.19
CA VAL A 334 -3.41 -6.35 1.35
C VAL A 334 -1.95 -6.56 0.98
N SER A 335 -1.12 -6.95 1.93
CA SER A 335 0.31 -7.21 1.70
C SER A 335 0.52 -8.32 0.69
N TRP A 336 -0.13 -9.47 0.87
CA TRP A 336 0.03 -10.60 -0.05
C TRP A 336 -0.59 -10.36 -1.41
N SER A 337 -1.66 -9.59 -1.49
CA SER A 337 -2.23 -9.18 -2.78
C SER A 337 -1.23 -8.40 -3.63
N HIS A 338 -0.38 -7.57 -3.00
CA HIS A 338 0.66 -6.81 -3.67
C HIS A 338 1.95 -7.61 -3.89
N LEU A 339 2.36 -8.46 -2.94
CA LEU A 339 3.62 -9.19 -3.02
C LEU A 339 3.54 -10.48 -3.84
N GLN A 340 2.44 -11.22 -3.74
CA GLN A 340 2.31 -12.57 -4.29
C GLN A 340 1.36 -12.69 -5.46
N TYR A 341 0.29 -11.88 -5.48
CA TYR A 341 -0.81 -12.04 -6.41
C TYR A 341 -1.05 -10.81 -7.31
N TYR A 342 -0.07 -9.93 -7.40
CA TYR A 342 -0.19 -8.73 -8.20
C TYR A 342 0.06 -8.99 -9.71
N ASN A 343 -0.90 -8.62 -10.54
CA ASN A 343 -0.74 -8.49 -11.98
C ASN A 343 -1.70 -7.42 -12.47
N ARG A 344 -1.22 -6.20 -12.66
CA ARG A 344 -1.99 -4.97 -12.92
C ARG A 344 -2.95 -4.58 -11.78
N ARG A 345 -3.46 -5.54 -11.03
CA ARG A 345 -4.30 -5.38 -9.85
C ARG A 345 -3.85 -6.33 -8.73
N PRO A 346 -3.93 -5.90 -7.49
CA PRO A 346 -3.59 -6.74 -6.33
C PRO A 346 -4.74 -7.72 -6.04
N ARG A 347 -4.62 -8.97 -6.46
CA ARG A 347 -5.66 -9.99 -6.29
C ARG A 347 -5.65 -10.62 -4.91
N VAL A 348 -6.83 -10.90 -4.40
CA VAL A 348 -7.03 -11.63 -3.13
C VAL A 348 -7.72 -12.96 -3.43
N PRO A 349 -7.06 -14.11 -3.28
CA PRO A 349 -7.71 -15.40 -3.45
C PRO A 349 -8.70 -15.70 -2.32
N LYS A 350 -9.84 -16.29 -2.64
CA LYS A 350 -10.82 -16.71 -1.63
C LYS A 350 -10.22 -17.66 -0.59
N SER A 351 -9.36 -18.57 -0.99
CA SER A 351 -8.67 -19.52 -0.08
C SER A 351 -7.87 -18.80 1.01
N VAL A 352 -7.15 -17.76 0.63
CA VAL A 352 -6.36 -16.93 1.57
C VAL A 352 -7.28 -16.10 2.44
N LEU A 353 -8.32 -15.51 1.86
CA LEU A 353 -9.31 -14.72 2.61
C LEU A 353 -10.03 -15.60 3.66
N GLN A 354 -10.44 -16.81 3.33
CA GLN A 354 -11.04 -17.72 4.30
C GLN A 354 -10.13 -18.08 5.46
N LYS A 355 -8.86 -18.28 5.20
CA LYS A 355 -7.85 -18.59 6.23
C LYS A 355 -7.68 -17.46 7.24
N TYR A 356 -7.82 -16.20 6.82
CA TYR A 356 -7.61 -15.00 7.63
C TYR A 356 -8.88 -14.19 7.84
N ARG A 357 -10.03 -14.83 7.76
CA ARG A 357 -11.35 -14.20 7.84
C ARG A 357 -11.73 -13.69 9.24
N GLU A 358 -11.12 -14.21 10.28
CA GLU A 358 -11.46 -13.82 11.65
C GLU A 358 -11.30 -12.32 11.88
N GLY A 359 -12.33 -11.69 12.43
CA GLY A 359 -12.38 -10.26 12.64
C GLY A 359 -12.71 -9.41 11.40
N LEU A 360 -13.06 -10.05 10.27
CA LEU A 360 -13.42 -9.37 9.04
C LEU A 360 -14.91 -9.56 8.71
N LEU A 361 -15.52 -8.53 8.12
CA LEU A 361 -16.83 -8.58 7.49
C LEU A 361 -16.67 -8.43 5.98
N ILE A 362 -17.28 -9.33 5.23
CA ILE A 362 -17.11 -9.40 3.77
C ILE A 362 -18.43 -9.08 3.10
N GLY A 363 -18.40 -8.07 2.23
CA GLY A 363 -19.55 -7.61 1.45
C GLY A 363 -19.42 -7.89 -0.05
N SER A 364 -20.57 -8.03 -0.71
CA SER A 364 -20.64 -8.42 -2.13
C SER A 364 -20.27 -7.33 -3.13
N ALA A 365 -20.03 -6.11 -2.66
CA ALA A 365 -19.60 -4.95 -3.44
C ALA A 365 -20.58 -4.51 -4.55
N CYS A 366 -20.04 -3.85 -5.57
CA CYS A 366 -20.76 -3.16 -6.66
C CYS A 366 -21.13 -4.09 -7.83
N GLU A 367 -21.44 -3.50 -8.99
CA GLU A 367 -21.73 -4.22 -10.22
C GLU A 367 -20.55 -5.07 -10.74
N GLN A 368 -19.33 -4.76 -10.32
CA GLN A 368 -18.13 -5.56 -10.61
C GLN A 368 -17.93 -6.70 -9.61
N GLY A 369 -18.83 -6.84 -8.64
CA GLY A 369 -18.82 -7.94 -7.68
C GLY A 369 -19.24 -9.25 -8.31
N GLU A 370 -18.80 -10.34 -7.70
CA GLU A 370 -19.06 -11.70 -8.19
C GLU A 370 -20.56 -12.04 -8.21
N LEU A 371 -21.27 -11.67 -7.14
CA LEU A 371 -22.71 -11.92 -7.02
C LEU A 371 -23.51 -11.16 -8.07
N PHE A 372 -23.26 -9.86 -8.22
CA PHE A 372 -23.96 -9.02 -9.19
C PHE A 372 -23.71 -9.50 -10.62
N GLN A 373 -22.48 -9.82 -10.95
CA GLN A 373 -22.13 -10.37 -12.26
C GLN A 373 -22.79 -11.72 -12.54
N ALA A 374 -22.88 -12.56 -11.52
CA ALA A 374 -23.59 -13.84 -11.63
C ALA A 374 -25.09 -13.65 -11.91
N ILE A 375 -25.72 -12.68 -11.24
CA ILE A 375 -27.14 -12.35 -11.46
C ILE A 375 -27.36 -11.83 -12.88
N VAL A 376 -26.50 -10.94 -13.36
CA VAL A 376 -26.56 -10.39 -14.72
C VAL A 376 -26.42 -11.50 -15.77
N ARG A 377 -25.57 -12.48 -15.56
CA ARG A 377 -25.39 -13.64 -16.45
C ARG A 377 -26.56 -14.62 -16.40
N GLY A 378 -27.46 -14.50 -15.44
CA GLY A 378 -28.52 -15.47 -15.20
C GLY A 378 -28.03 -16.79 -14.60
N ALA A 379 -27.08 -16.73 -13.67
CA ALA A 379 -26.58 -17.90 -12.96
C ALA A 379 -27.69 -18.68 -12.25
N SER A 380 -27.50 -19.99 -12.08
CA SER A 380 -28.44 -20.86 -11.39
C SER A 380 -28.65 -20.46 -9.93
N ASP A 381 -29.80 -20.80 -9.36
CA ASP A 381 -30.12 -20.54 -7.97
C ASP A 381 -29.10 -21.19 -7.03
N GLN A 382 -28.56 -22.35 -7.41
CA GLN A 382 -27.53 -23.03 -6.64
C GLN A 382 -26.17 -22.27 -6.67
N GLU A 383 -25.76 -21.80 -7.83
CA GLU A 383 -24.55 -20.97 -7.93
C GLU A 383 -24.69 -19.69 -7.11
N LEU A 384 -25.86 -19.05 -7.18
CA LEU A 384 -26.16 -17.87 -6.37
C LEU A 384 -26.14 -18.18 -4.87
N ALA A 385 -26.68 -19.33 -4.44
CA ALA A 385 -26.62 -19.76 -3.05
C ALA A 385 -25.18 -19.97 -2.57
N ARG A 386 -24.35 -20.59 -3.38
CA ARG A 386 -22.93 -20.81 -3.12
C ARG A 386 -22.19 -19.46 -2.97
N LEU A 387 -22.46 -18.51 -3.85
CA LEU A 387 -21.85 -17.18 -3.80
C LEU A 387 -22.31 -16.39 -2.57
N VAL A 388 -23.61 -16.37 -2.30
CA VAL A 388 -24.19 -15.64 -1.15
C VAL A 388 -23.65 -16.18 0.18
N SER A 389 -23.44 -17.48 0.30
CA SER A 389 -22.91 -18.09 1.53
C SER A 389 -21.51 -17.61 1.91
N PHE A 390 -20.74 -17.14 0.95
CA PHE A 390 -19.39 -16.61 1.18
C PHE A 390 -19.39 -15.24 1.86
N TYR A 391 -20.40 -14.40 1.60
CA TYR A 391 -20.49 -13.04 2.11
C TYR A 391 -21.17 -12.94 3.45
N ASP A 392 -20.75 -11.99 4.29
CA ASP A 392 -21.42 -11.65 5.56
C ASP A 392 -22.62 -10.74 5.33
N TYR A 393 -22.57 -9.90 4.30
CA TYR A 393 -23.66 -9.04 3.89
C TYR A 393 -23.64 -8.82 2.37
N LEU A 394 -24.77 -8.40 1.83
CA LEU A 394 -24.93 -8.11 0.41
C LEU A 394 -25.10 -6.61 0.21
N GLU A 395 -24.75 -6.11 -0.96
CA GLU A 395 -24.79 -4.70 -1.29
C GLU A 395 -25.65 -4.43 -2.51
N ILE A 396 -26.40 -3.35 -2.46
CA ILE A 396 -27.10 -2.76 -3.60
C ILE A 396 -26.75 -1.27 -3.69
N GLN A 397 -26.84 -0.73 -4.89
CA GLN A 397 -26.44 0.66 -5.16
C GLN A 397 -27.55 1.39 -5.93
N PRO A 398 -27.56 2.75 -5.91
CA PRO A 398 -28.49 3.53 -6.71
C PRO A 398 -28.42 3.15 -8.20
N LEU A 399 -29.55 3.19 -8.88
CA LEU A 399 -29.65 2.83 -10.29
C LEU A 399 -28.72 3.66 -11.18
N GLY A 400 -28.49 4.91 -10.80
CA GLY A 400 -27.58 5.81 -11.51
C GLY A 400 -26.15 5.29 -11.62
N ASN A 401 -25.70 4.50 -10.66
CA ASN A 401 -24.36 3.89 -10.68
C ASN A 401 -24.22 2.85 -11.80
N ASN A 402 -25.34 2.24 -12.22
CA ASN A 402 -25.38 1.15 -13.21
C ASN A 402 -26.05 1.58 -14.53
N MET A 403 -26.38 2.86 -14.72
CA MET A 403 -27.04 3.35 -15.94
C MET A 403 -26.23 3.13 -17.21
N PHE A 404 -24.91 2.98 -17.10
CA PHE A 404 -24.06 2.64 -18.24
C PHE A 404 -24.48 1.32 -18.92
N MET A 405 -25.09 0.38 -18.18
CA MET A 405 -25.59 -0.88 -18.72
C MET A 405 -26.77 -0.70 -19.67
N THR A 406 -27.40 0.47 -19.68
CA THR A 406 -28.52 0.79 -20.57
C THR A 406 -28.09 1.42 -21.89
N ARG A 407 -26.80 1.69 -22.08
CA ARG A 407 -26.29 2.35 -23.28
C ARG A 407 -26.33 1.43 -24.48
N ASP A 408 -26.53 2.01 -25.64
CA ASP A 408 -26.60 1.30 -26.94
C ASP A 408 -25.26 0.69 -27.37
N ASP A 409 -24.14 1.12 -26.78
CA ASP A 409 -22.80 0.61 -27.06
C ASP A 409 -22.49 -0.72 -26.33
N GLN A 410 -23.38 -1.15 -25.45
CA GLN A 410 -23.23 -2.44 -24.74
C GLN A 410 -23.61 -3.61 -25.66
N GLU A 411 -22.97 -4.77 -25.45
CA GLU A 411 -23.31 -6.00 -26.20
C GLU A 411 -24.78 -6.42 -25.96
N GLU A 412 -25.26 -6.28 -24.74
CA GLU A 412 -26.65 -6.52 -24.34
C GLU A 412 -27.14 -5.35 -23.49
N PRO A 413 -27.64 -4.26 -24.11
CA PRO A 413 -28.20 -3.14 -23.36
C PRO A 413 -29.36 -3.57 -22.47
N ARG A 414 -29.33 -3.11 -21.21
CA ARG A 414 -30.34 -3.40 -20.20
C ARG A 414 -31.35 -2.26 -20.12
N THR A 415 -32.51 -2.54 -19.56
CA THR A 415 -33.52 -1.52 -19.25
C THR A 415 -33.39 -1.08 -17.78
N VAL A 416 -33.94 0.10 -17.47
CA VAL A 416 -33.98 0.58 -16.08
C VAL A 416 -34.73 -0.42 -15.17
N GLU A 417 -35.79 -1.05 -15.69
CA GLU A 417 -36.54 -2.03 -14.91
C GLU A 417 -35.72 -3.30 -14.62
N GLU A 418 -34.91 -3.75 -15.58
CA GLU A 418 -33.96 -4.85 -15.34
C GLU A 418 -32.93 -4.49 -14.25
N LEU A 419 -32.45 -3.25 -14.19
CA LEU A 419 -31.54 -2.80 -13.11
C LEU A 419 -32.23 -2.86 -11.75
N LYS A 420 -33.49 -2.47 -11.66
CA LYS A 420 -34.29 -2.62 -10.43
C LYS A 420 -34.45 -4.09 -10.05
N ASP A 421 -34.68 -4.97 -11.06
CA ASP A 421 -34.84 -6.40 -10.83
C ASP A 421 -33.55 -7.05 -10.31
N PHE A 422 -32.39 -6.62 -10.76
CA PHE A 422 -31.11 -7.08 -10.19
C PHE A 422 -30.99 -6.74 -8.70
N ASN A 423 -31.34 -5.52 -8.31
CA ASN A 423 -31.35 -5.13 -6.90
C ASN A 423 -32.43 -5.88 -6.10
N ARG A 424 -33.64 -6.04 -6.66
CA ARG A 424 -34.70 -6.86 -6.03
C ARG A 424 -34.25 -8.29 -5.82
N ARG A 425 -33.52 -8.86 -6.78
CA ARG A 425 -32.98 -10.23 -6.67
C ARG A 425 -31.98 -10.35 -5.53
N ILE A 426 -31.10 -9.39 -5.36
CA ILE A 426 -30.15 -9.34 -4.24
C ILE A 426 -30.90 -9.26 -2.90
N VAL A 427 -31.91 -8.41 -2.80
CA VAL A 427 -32.76 -8.30 -1.60
C VAL A 427 -33.44 -9.63 -1.27
N THR A 428 -34.00 -10.30 -2.27
CA THR A 428 -34.64 -11.62 -2.11
C THR A 428 -33.64 -12.67 -1.63
N LEU A 429 -32.43 -12.69 -2.20
CA LEU A 429 -31.36 -13.59 -1.77
C LEU A 429 -30.95 -13.31 -0.32
N GLY A 430 -30.85 -12.05 0.07
CA GLY A 430 -30.59 -11.67 1.45
C GLY A 430 -31.64 -12.18 2.43
N GLU A 431 -32.90 -12.11 2.08
CA GLU A 431 -34.02 -12.67 2.87
C GLU A 431 -33.96 -14.19 2.93
N GLN A 432 -33.72 -14.82 1.79
CA GLN A 432 -33.70 -16.29 1.65
C GLN A 432 -32.58 -16.93 2.45
N TYR A 433 -31.40 -16.30 2.51
CA TYR A 433 -30.19 -16.83 3.15
C TYR A 433 -29.80 -16.11 4.44
N ASP A 434 -30.70 -15.29 4.98
CA ASP A 434 -30.48 -14.52 6.21
C ASP A 434 -29.19 -13.70 6.19
N LYS A 435 -28.98 -12.98 5.08
CA LYS A 435 -27.89 -12.05 4.91
C LYS A 435 -28.43 -10.62 4.87
N PRO A 436 -27.92 -9.69 5.70
CA PRO A 436 -28.34 -8.31 5.61
C PRO A 436 -27.92 -7.70 4.28
N VAL A 437 -28.83 -6.94 3.68
CA VAL A 437 -28.56 -6.18 2.45
C VAL A 437 -28.42 -4.71 2.81
N VAL A 438 -27.35 -4.10 2.35
CA VAL A 438 -27.03 -2.69 2.60
C VAL A 438 -27.05 -1.88 1.31
N ALA A 439 -27.55 -0.66 1.37
CA ALA A 439 -27.49 0.29 0.28
C ALA A 439 -26.27 1.19 0.45
N THR A 440 -25.42 1.28 -0.57
CA THR A 440 -24.22 2.11 -0.56
C THR A 440 -24.18 3.04 -1.77
N CYS A 441 -23.45 4.17 -1.63
CA CYS A 441 -23.28 5.13 -2.72
C CYS A 441 -22.15 4.78 -3.68
N ASP A 442 -21.19 3.98 -3.25
CA ASP A 442 -19.91 3.80 -3.97
C ASP A 442 -19.23 5.15 -4.22
N VAL A 443 -18.99 5.89 -3.14
CA VAL A 443 -18.52 7.27 -3.19
C VAL A 443 -17.15 7.37 -3.84
N HIS A 444 -17.02 8.22 -4.87
CA HIS A 444 -15.76 8.58 -5.51
C HIS A 444 -15.49 10.09 -5.44
N PHE A 445 -16.51 10.86 -5.13
CA PHE A 445 -16.41 12.31 -4.87
C PHE A 445 -17.50 12.73 -3.87
N LEU A 446 -17.23 13.79 -3.11
CA LEU A 446 -18.06 14.19 -1.98
C LEU A 446 -19.39 14.78 -2.41
N ASN A 447 -19.36 15.76 -3.30
CA ASN A 447 -20.54 16.51 -3.77
C ASN A 447 -20.80 16.23 -5.24
N PRO A 448 -22.07 16.35 -5.71
CA PRO A 448 -22.41 16.13 -7.12
C PRO A 448 -21.58 16.95 -8.11
N GLU A 449 -21.26 18.20 -7.76
CA GLU A 449 -20.47 19.13 -8.57
C GLU A 449 -18.98 18.73 -8.68
N ASP A 450 -18.48 17.87 -7.81
CA ASP A 450 -17.08 17.42 -7.82
C ASP A 450 -16.79 16.38 -8.93
N GLU A 451 -17.82 15.93 -9.63
CA GLU A 451 -17.68 14.97 -10.74
C GLU A 451 -16.69 15.45 -11.82
N VAL A 452 -16.60 16.78 -12.01
CA VAL A 452 -15.69 17.37 -12.98
C VAL A 452 -14.23 16.99 -12.76
N TYR A 453 -13.83 16.87 -11.52
CA TYR A 453 -12.45 16.49 -11.16
C TYR A 453 -12.15 15.04 -11.55
N ARG A 454 -13.08 14.14 -11.28
CA ARG A 454 -12.97 12.73 -11.69
C ARG A 454 -13.02 12.58 -13.21
N ARG A 455 -13.91 13.29 -13.87
CA ARG A 455 -14.05 13.33 -15.32
C ARG A 455 -12.73 13.70 -16.00
N ILE A 456 -12.07 14.76 -15.54
CA ILE A 456 -10.80 15.23 -16.08
C ILE A 456 -9.69 14.20 -15.86
N ILE A 457 -9.59 13.61 -14.68
CA ILE A 457 -8.59 12.60 -14.36
C ILE A 457 -8.80 11.35 -15.22
N MET A 458 -10.03 10.87 -15.36
CA MET A 458 -10.34 9.71 -16.19
C MET A 458 -10.09 9.96 -17.66
N ALA A 459 -10.44 11.14 -18.17
CA ALA A 459 -10.11 11.54 -19.53
C ALA A 459 -8.59 11.54 -19.76
N GLY A 460 -7.82 12.05 -18.80
CA GLY A 460 -6.36 12.01 -18.82
C GLY A 460 -5.76 10.59 -18.81
N LYS A 461 -6.49 9.61 -18.29
CA LYS A 461 -6.14 8.17 -18.34
C LYS A 461 -6.56 7.50 -19.65
N GLY A 462 -7.26 8.21 -20.54
CA GLY A 462 -7.70 7.70 -21.84
C GLY A 462 -9.03 6.95 -21.83
N PHE A 463 -9.85 7.10 -20.80
CA PHE A 463 -11.20 6.54 -20.77
C PHE A 463 -12.11 7.32 -21.74
N LYS A 464 -12.70 6.63 -22.71
CA LYS A 464 -13.53 7.24 -23.75
C LYS A 464 -14.87 7.76 -23.23
N ASP A 465 -15.38 7.16 -22.16
CA ASP A 465 -16.65 7.47 -21.50
C ASP A 465 -16.49 8.39 -20.29
N ALA A 466 -15.34 9.04 -20.16
CA ALA A 466 -15.04 9.94 -19.04
C ALA A 466 -16.09 11.06 -18.85
N ASP A 467 -16.71 11.53 -19.93
CA ASP A 467 -17.73 12.59 -19.88
C ASP A 467 -19.08 12.12 -19.29
N ASP A 468 -19.32 10.82 -19.26
CA ASP A 468 -20.55 10.19 -18.75
C ASP A 468 -20.33 9.68 -17.31
N GLN A 469 -20.03 10.58 -16.38
CA GLN A 469 -19.80 10.22 -14.99
C GLN A 469 -21.07 9.69 -14.31
N ALA A 470 -20.95 8.52 -13.66
CA ALA A 470 -21.98 8.05 -12.74
C ALA A 470 -22.06 8.97 -11.49
N PRO A 471 -23.25 9.08 -10.86
CA PRO A 471 -23.47 9.97 -9.72
C PRO A 471 -22.91 9.35 -8.41
N LEU A 472 -21.60 9.19 -8.33
CA LEU A 472 -20.87 8.51 -7.25
C LEU A 472 -20.52 9.46 -6.09
N TYR A 473 -21.48 10.25 -5.64
CA TYR A 473 -21.31 11.20 -4.54
C TYR A 473 -21.90 10.67 -3.24
N LEU A 474 -21.44 11.22 -2.13
CA LEU A 474 -22.00 10.90 -0.82
C LEU A 474 -23.41 11.47 -0.68
N ARG A 475 -24.40 10.59 -0.52
CA ARG A 475 -25.80 10.97 -0.38
C ARG A 475 -26.23 11.05 1.07
N THR A 476 -27.14 11.99 1.36
CA THR A 476 -27.85 12.04 2.63
C THR A 476 -28.80 10.85 2.79
N THR A 477 -29.28 10.62 3.99
CA THR A 477 -30.24 9.54 4.27
C THR A 477 -31.50 9.68 3.44
N GLU A 478 -32.07 10.91 3.33
CA GLU A 478 -33.26 11.16 2.53
C GLU A 478 -33.01 10.90 1.03
N GLU A 479 -31.90 11.36 0.50
CA GLU A 479 -31.51 11.12 -0.90
C GLU A 479 -31.40 9.61 -1.19
N MET A 480 -30.82 8.84 -0.27
CA MET A 480 -30.70 7.38 -0.46
C MET A 480 -32.05 6.68 -0.34
N LEU A 481 -32.91 7.04 0.60
CA LEU A 481 -34.25 6.47 0.70
C LEU A 481 -35.04 6.68 -0.59
N LYS A 482 -34.91 7.84 -1.21
CA LYS A 482 -35.53 8.14 -2.50
C LYS A 482 -35.02 7.27 -3.63
N GLU A 483 -33.75 6.96 -3.66
CA GLU A 483 -33.13 6.07 -4.68
C GLU A 483 -33.68 4.64 -4.62
N PHE A 484 -34.21 4.19 -3.48
CA PHE A 484 -34.74 2.84 -3.26
C PHE A 484 -36.23 2.78 -3.01
N GLU A 485 -36.98 3.83 -3.34
CA GLU A 485 -38.45 3.85 -3.19
C GLU A 485 -39.17 2.69 -3.87
N TYR A 486 -38.60 2.17 -4.96
CA TYR A 486 -39.17 1.04 -5.72
C TYR A 486 -39.16 -0.29 -4.95
N LEU A 487 -38.38 -0.40 -3.86
CA LEU A 487 -38.41 -1.55 -2.95
C LEU A 487 -39.58 -1.51 -1.95
N GLY A 488 -40.28 -0.39 -1.86
CA GLY A 488 -41.24 -0.10 -0.80
C GLY A 488 -40.59 0.61 0.39
N GLU A 489 -41.39 1.39 1.12
CA GLU A 489 -40.90 2.25 2.21
C GLU A 489 -40.16 1.46 3.30
N GLU A 490 -40.75 0.34 3.76
CA GLU A 490 -40.20 -0.50 4.82
C GLU A 490 -38.87 -1.14 4.40
N LYS A 491 -38.79 -1.70 3.21
CA LYS A 491 -37.59 -2.33 2.70
C LYS A 491 -36.49 -1.30 2.38
N ALA A 492 -36.85 -0.15 1.83
CA ALA A 492 -35.91 0.93 1.58
C ALA A 492 -35.27 1.40 2.89
N ARG A 493 -36.06 1.59 3.95
CA ARG A 493 -35.57 1.94 5.27
C ARG A 493 -34.64 0.86 5.85
N GLU A 494 -35.00 -0.40 5.69
CA GLU A 494 -34.18 -1.52 6.15
C GLU A 494 -32.80 -1.52 5.50
N VAL A 495 -32.72 -1.42 4.18
CA VAL A 495 -31.42 -1.48 3.47
C VAL A 495 -30.60 -0.21 3.58
N VAL A 496 -31.22 0.95 3.67
CA VAL A 496 -30.54 2.25 3.73
C VAL A 496 -30.08 2.59 5.15
N ILE A 497 -30.92 2.37 6.14
CA ILE A 497 -30.68 2.80 7.55
C ILE A 497 -30.36 1.61 8.43
N THR A 498 -31.31 0.70 8.63
CA THR A 498 -31.23 -0.34 9.65
C THR A 498 -30.02 -1.25 9.45
N ASN A 499 -29.84 -1.79 8.26
CA ASN A 499 -28.77 -2.72 7.98
C ASN A 499 -27.39 -2.07 7.93
N THR A 500 -27.29 -0.84 7.38
CA THR A 500 -26.01 -0.13 7.34
C THR A 500 -25.53 0.22 8.75
N VAL A 501 -26.43 0.66 9.62
CA VAL A 501 -26.13 0.95 11.02
C VAL A 501 -25.74 -0.32 11.78
N ASN A 502 -26.45 -1.42 11.57
CA ASN A 502 -26.15 -2.68 12.24
C ASN A 502 -24.78 -3.24 11.85
N ILE A 503 -24.42 -3.18 10.57
CA ILE A 503 -23.06 -3.56 10.11
C ILE A 503 -22.01 -2.66 10.75
N ALA A 504 -22.23 -1.35 10.76
CA ALA A 504 -21.32 -0.41 11.39
C ALA A 504 -21.12 -0.67 12.89
N ARG A 505 -22.17 -1.05 13.60
CA ARG A 505 -22.13 -1.38 15.03
C ARG A 505 -21.43 -2.70 15.35
N GLN A 506 -21.30 -3.61 14.38
CA GLN A 506 -20.47 -4.80 14.51
C GLN A 506 -18.96 -4.49 14.46
N CYS A 507 -18.59 -3.31 13.97
CA CYS A 507 -17.22 -2.87 13.91
C CYS A 507 -16.86 -2.05 15.15
N GLU A 508 -15.78 -2.40 15.82
CA GLU A 508 -15.25 -1.66 16.96
C GLU A 508 -14.51 -0.39 16.49
N LYS A 509 -14.41 0.60 17.37
CA LYS A 509 -13.53 1.75 17.13
C LYS A 509 -12.08 1.31 17.39
N ILE A 510 -11.29 1.21 16.34
CA ILE A 510 -9.91 0.77 16.37
C ILE A 510 -8.98 1.86 15.82
N SER A 511 -7.68 1.74 16.12
CA SER A 511 -6.66 2.57 15.49
C SER A 511 -6.01 1.81 14.32
N PRO A 512 -5.81 2.44 13.16
CA PRO A 512 -5.15 1.81 12.01
C PRO A 512 -3.65 1.58 12.23
N VAL A 513 -3.04 2.28 13.19
CA VAL A 513 -1.65 2.12 13.58
C VAL A 513 -1.62 1.86 15.09
N ARG A 514 -0.77 0.95 15.54
CA ARG A 514 -0.60 0.66 16.98
C ARG A 514 -0.23 1.95 17.71
N PRO A 515 -0.87 2.24 18.87
CA PRO A 515 -0.60 3.46 19.62
C PRO A 515 0.72 3.42 20.41
N ASP A 516 1.28 2.23 20.64
CA ASP A 516 2.49 2.01 21.42
C ASP A 516 3.76 2.21 20.58
N LYS A 517 4.81 2.67 21.22
CA LYS A 517 6.14 2.70 20.63
C LYS A 517 6.78 1.33 20.74
N CYS A 518 7.35 0.87 19.63
CA CYS A 518 8.04 -0.42 19.56
C CYS A 518 9.47 -0.22 19.06
N PRO A 519 10.38 0.32 19.91
CA PRO A 519 11.78 0.50 19.55
C PRO A 519 12.47 -0.86 19.47
N PRO A 520 13.45 -1.03 18.58
CA PRO A 520 14.27 -2.23 18.55
C PRO A 520 15.08 -2.35 19.84
N VAL A 521 15.38 -3.58 20.23
CA VAL A 521 16.21 -3.88 21.40
C VAL A 521 17.48 -4.57 20.92
N ILE A 522 18.63 -4.05 21.36
CA ILE A 522 19.93 -4.70 21.21
C ILE A 522 20.41 -5.03 22.61
N GLU A 523 20.69 -6.29 22.86
CA GLU A 523 21.15 -6.77 24.17
C GLU A 523 22.44 -6.06 24.59
N ASP A 524 22.53 -5.65 25.86
CA ASP A 524 23.66 -4.95 26.44
C ASP A 524 24.07 -3.63 25.76
N SER A 525 23.16 -2.99 25.01
CA SER A 525 23.47 -1.75 24.29
C SER A 525 24.02 -0.63 25.20
N ASP A 526 23.48 -0.48 26.40
CA ASP A 526 23.93 0.54 27.38
C ASP A 526 25.39 0.31 27.80
N ARG A 527 25.73 -0.93 28.14
CA ARG A 527 27.08 -1.33 28.49
C ARG A 527 28.03 -1.25 27.30
N MET A 528 27.61 -1.71 26.14
CA MET A 528 28.42 -1.63 24.91
C MET A 528 28.79 -0.19 24.58
N LEU A 529 27.83 0.72 24.61
CA LEU A 529 28.07 2.13 24.33
C LEU A 529 29.01 2.75 25.34
N THR A 530 28.82 2.49 26.63
CA THR A 530 29.68 2.97 27.71
C THR A 530 31.11 2.49 27.53
N ASP A 531 31.29 1.18 27.30
CA ASP A 531 32.62 0.57 27.14
C ASP A 531 33.35 1.13 25.91
N ILE A 532 32.67 1.23 24.77
CA ILE A 532 33.23 1.78 23.52
C ILE A 532 33.70 3.23 23.77
N CYS A 533 32.88 4.05 24.40
CA CYS A 533 33.19 5.47 24.62
C CYS A 533 34.37 5.64 25.59
N TYR A 534 34.40 4.93 26.71
CA TYR A 534 35.49 5.03 27.68
C TYR A 534 36.79 4.43 27.16
N ASP A 535 36.74 3.32 26.45
CA ASP A 535 37.93 2.73 25.82
C ASP A 535 38.57 3.71 24.82
N ARG A 536 37.75 4.36 24.00
CA ARG A 536 38.26 5.36 23.06
C ARG A 536 38.78 6.62 23.74
N ALA A 537 38.09 7.08 24.78
CA ALA A 537 38.53 8.23 25.55
C ALA A 537 39.88 7.97 26.26
N HIS A 538 40.07 6.82 26.84
CA HIS A 538 41.33 6.40 27.44
C HIS A 538 42.45 6.24 26.43
N GLU A 539 42.14 5.75 25.22
CA GLU A 539 43.10 5.66 24.11
C GLU A 539 43.62 7.03 23.66
N ILE A 540 42.74 8.02 23.67
CA ILE A 540 43.10 9.40 23.22
C ILE A 540 43.72 10.22 24.36
N TYR A 541 43.09 10.25 25.53
CA TYR A 541 43.39 11.17 26.64
C TYR A 541 44.14 10.55 27.82
N GLY A 542 44.41 9.23 27.78
CA GLY A 542 45.09 8.49 28.81
C GLY A 542 44.20 7.86 29.87
N GLN A 543 44.78 7.17 30.85
CA GLN A 543 44.03 6.44 31.88
C GLN A 543 43.27 7.37 32.83
N GLU A 544 43.86 8.54 33.11
CA GLU A 544 43.19 9.62 33.84
C GLU A 544 42.62 10.61 32.85
N LEU A 545 41.31 10.66 32.74
CA LEU A 545 40.63 11.56 31.82
C LEU A 545 40.68 12.99 32.35
N PRO A 546 40.90 13.99 31.47
CA PRO A 546 40.71 15.39 31.82
C PRO A 546 39.31 15.66 32.37
N PRO A 547 39.14 16.57 33.35
CA PRO A 547 37.80 16.82 33.94
C PRO A 547 36.74 17.21 32.90
N ILE A 548 37.08 17.95 31.87
CA ILE A 548 36.17 18.31 30.78
C ILE A 548 35.66 17.09 30.02
N VAL A 549 36.54 16.13 29.72
CA VAL A 549 36.23 14.91 29.02
C VAL A 549 35.34 14.00 29.89
N GLU A 550 35.71 13.75 31.13
CA GLU A 550 35.00 12.92 32.06
C GLU A 550 33.59 13.44 32.35
N GLU A 551 33.47 14.73 32.63
CA GLU A 551 32.18 15.36 32.90
C GLU A 551 31.25 15.32 31.69
N ARG A 552 31.75 15.60 30.50
CA ARG A 552 30.99 15.56 29.27
C ARG A 552 30.51 14.14 28.98
N LEU A 553 31.36 13.14 29.07
CA LEU A 553 30.99 11.73 28.87
C LEU A 553 29.92 11.25 29.86
N LYS A 554 30.09 11.55 31.15
CA LYS A 554 29.12 11.17 32.20
C LYS A 554 27.76 11.83 31.92
N ARG A 555 27.75 13.09 31.65
CA ARG A 555 26.53 13.86 31.39
C ARG A 555 25.79 13.31 30.18
N GLU A 556 26.47 13.11 29.05
CA GLU A 556 25.86 12.61 27.83
C GLU A 556 25.40 11.14 27.98
N LEU A 557 26.23 10.25 28.53
CA LEU A 557 25.88 8.86 28.73
C LEU A 557 24.69 8.71 29.69
N ASN A 558 24.62 9.48 30.77
CA ASN A 558 23.47 9.46 31.66
C ASN A 558 22.18 9.87 30.94
N SER A 559 22.24 10.91 30.15
CA SER A 559 21.10 11.38 29.37
C SER A 559 20.65 10.35 28.33
N ILE A 560 21.57 9.78 27.60
CA ILE A 560 21.32 8.79 26.56
C ILE A 560 20.73 7.49 27.13
N ILE A 561 21.37 6.96 28.17
CA ILE A 561 20.98 5.69 28.77
C ILE A 561 19.67 5.82 29.54
N SER A 562 19.49 6.87 30.33
CA SER A 562 18.24 7.06 31.10
C SER A 562 17.00 7.25 30.22
N ASN A 563 17.15 7.75 28.99
CA ASN A 563 16.07 7.90 28.02
C ASN A 563 15.95 6.72 27.04
N GLY A 564 16.77 5.67 27.16
CA GLY A 564 16.73 4.49 26.31
C GLY A 564 17.28 4.69 24.90
N PHE A 565 18.12 5.68 24.68
CA PHE A 565 18.65 6.03 23.35
C PHE A 565 19.93 5.29 22.95
N ALA A 566 20.50 4.50 23.84
CA ALA A 566 21.75 3.78 23.57
C ALA A 566 21.65 2.84 22.36
N VAL A 567 20.51 2.23 22.14
CA VAL A 567 20.27 1.36 20.97
C VAL A 567 20.49 2.10 19.67
N MET A 568 19.99 3.33 19.55
CA MET A 568 20.14 4.16 18.34
C MET A 568 21.60 4.49 18.05
N TYR A 569 22.36 4.80 19.09
CA TYR A 569 23.81 5.01 18.97
C TYR A 569 24.56 3.76 18.54
N ILE A 570 24.22 2.61 19.09
CA ILE A 570 24.86 1.34 18.72
C ILE A 570 24.51 0.94 17.28
N ILE A 571 23.30 1.18 16.82
CA ILE A 571 22.91 0.95 15.42
C ILE A 571 23.76 1.82 14.48
N ALA A 572 23.85 3.11 14.77
CA ALA A 572 24.65 4.04 13.98
C ALA A 572 26.14 3.65 13.99
N GLN A 573 26.66 3.28 15.15
CA GLN A 573 28.03 2.80 15.29
C GLN A 573 28.31 1.57 14.44
N LYS A 574 27.44 0.58 14.46
CA LYS A 574 27.60 -0.64 13.65
C LYS A 574 27.57 -0.35 12.15
N LEU A 575 26.67 0.51 11.71
CA LEU A 575 26.57 0.92 10.30
C LEU A 575 27.81 1.68 9.83
N VAL A 576 28.27 2.66 10.62
CA VAL A 576 29.45 3.47 10.26
C VAL A 576 30.72 2.63 10.26
N TRP A 577 30.93 1.79 11.26
CA TRP A 577 32.12 0.94 11.32
C TRP A 577 32.16 -0.06 10.16
N LYS A 578 31.00 -0.63 9.78
CA LYS A 578 30.93 -1.53 8.61
C LYS A 578 31.29 -0.82 7.32
N SER A 579 30.76 0.39 7.10
CA SER A 579 31.09 1.18 5.92
C SER A 579 32.57 1.54 5.86
N ASN A 580 33.16 1.96 6.99
CA ASN A 580 34.57 2.30 7.08
C ASN A 580 35.46 1.06 6.84
N ALA A 581 35.08 -0.10 7.36
CA ALA A 581 35.81 -1.35 7.16
C ALA A 581 35.80 -1.77 5.67
N ASP A 582 34.73 -1.47 4.96
CA ASP A 582 34.61 -1.72 3.52
C ASP A 582 35.23 -0.61 2.65
N GLY A 583 35.84 0.39 3.29
CA GLY A 583 36.65 1.43 2.63
C GLY A 583 35.89 2.70 2.25
N TYR A 584 34.65 2.88 2.67
CA TYR A 584 33.86 4.09 2.42
C TYR A 584 33.66 4.92 3.69
N LEU A 585 34.06 6.18 3.65
CA LEU A 585 33.80 7.11 4.72
C LEU A 585 32.31 7.41 4.84
N VAL A 586 31.88 7.71 6.06
CA VAL A 586 30.52 8.15 6.35
C VAL A 586 30.56 9.54 6.93
N GLY A 587 29.87 10.49 6.30
CA GLY A 587 29.70 11.84 6.83
C GLY A 587 28.52 11.91 7.79
N SER A 588 28.69 12.52 8.93
CA SER A 588 27.56 12.87 9.78
C SER A 588 26.90 14.16 9.29
N ARG A 589 25.60 14.26 9.42
CA ARG A 589 24.82 15.42 9.03
C ARG A 589 23.98 15.92 10.20
N GLY A 590 23.75 17.23 10.25
CA GLY A 590 22.89 17.83 11.26
C GLY A 590 23.53 17.88 12.66
N SER A 591 22.72 17.70 13.68
CA SER A 591 23.11 17.96 15.07
C SER A 591 23.90 16.85 15.77
N VAL A 592 24.13 15.71 15.13
CA VAL A 592 24.87 14.59 15.73
C VAL A 592 26.30 14.94 16.12
N GLY A 593 26.92 15.90 15.41
CA GLY A 593 28.22 16.43 15.75
C GLY A 593 28.30 17.16 17.10
N SER A 594 27.16 17.41 17.72
CA SER A 594 27.07 17.97 19.09
C SER A 594 27.26 16.93 20.19
N SER A 595 27.28 15.66 19.85
CA SER A 595 27.42 14.56 20.83
C SER A 595 28.84 14.05 20.89
N PHE A 596 29.46 14.21 22.05
CA PHE A 596 30.78 13.65 22.32
C PHE A 596 30.76 12.11 22.40
N VAL A 597 29.67 11.55 22.85
CA VAL A 597 29.46 10.09 22.82
C VAL A 597 29.48 9.60 21.36
N ALA A 598 28.86 10.31 20.42
CA ALA A 598 28.94 9.97 19.01
C ALA A 598 30.38 10.03 18.47
N THR A 599 31.17 10.99 18.92
CA THR A 599 32.60 11.08 18.57
C THR A 599 33.38 9.88 19.11
N MET A 600 33.24 9.56 20.39
CA MET A 600 33.95 8.46 21.03
C MET A 600 33.52 7.09 20.52
N SER A 601 32.26 6.92 20.14
CA SER A 601 31.77 5.67 19.54
C SER A 601 32.12 5.53 18.04
N GLY A 602 32.76 6.54 17.44
CA GLY A 602 33.16 6.49 16.03
C GLY A 602 32.03 6.75 15.03
N ILE A 603 30.91 7.32 15.45
CA ILE A 603 29.78 7.69 14.59
C ILE A 603 30.10 8.94 13.78
N THR A 604 30.73 9.93 14.41
CA THR A 604 31.14 11.20 13.79
C THR A 604 32.59 11.50 14.03
N GLU A 605 33.20 12.24 13.12
CA GLU A 605 34.58 12.77 13.31
C GLU A 605 34.60 14.15 13.98
N VAL A 606 33.45 14.78 14.15
CA VAL A 606 33.32 16.07 14.80
C VAL A 606 33.48 15.91 16.32
N ASN A 607 34.49 16.57 16.91
CA ASN A 607 34.68 16.61 18.36
C ASN A 607 34.00 17.88 18.91
N PRO A 608 32.93 17.76 19.71
CA PRO A 608 32.20 18.92 20.22
C PRO A 608 32.84 19.59 21.45
N LEU A 609 33.90 19.05 21.99
CA LEU A 609 34.62 19.68 23.11
C LEU A 609 35.20 21.07 22.72
N SER A 610 35.50 21.85 23.70
CA SER A 610 36.21 23.10 23.45
C SER A 610 37.56 22.88 22.74
N PRO A 611 38.09 23.85 21.97
CA PRO A 611 39.39 23.72 21.32
C PRO A 611 40.50 23.31 22.28
N HIS A 612 41.28 22.32 21.90
CA HIS A 612 42.34 21.74 22.72
C HIS A 612 43.43 21.09 21.90
N TYR A 613 44.59 20.93 22.54
CA TYR A 613 45.65 20.08 22.04
C TYR A 613 45.67 18.75 22.79
N TYR A 614 46.06 17.67 22.09
CA TYR A 614 46.38 16.41 22.73
C TYR A 614 47.52 15.69 22.02
N CYS A 615 48.26 14.86 22.73
CA CYS A 615 49.32 14.04 22.18
C CYS A 615 48.87 12.59 22.03
N GLU A 616 48.95 12.02 20.84
CA GLU A 616 48.60 10.62 20.60
C GLU A 616 49.58 9.65 21.27
N HIS A 617 50.81 10.08 21.49
CA HIS A 617 51.85 9.20 22.01
C HIS A 617 51.88 9.16 23.56
N CYS A 618 51.93 10.32 24.21
CA CYS A 618 52.04 10.40 25.68
C CYS A 618 50.79 10.88 26.41
N HIS A 619 49.71 11.17 25.68
CA HIS A 619 48.40 11.59 26.18
C HIS A 619 48.40 12.98 26.86
N PHE A 620 49.41 13.80 26.62
CA PHE A 620 49.39 15.18 27.05
C PHE A 620 48.19 15.91 26.47
N ASN A 621 47.54 16.76 27.24
CA ASN A 621 46.42 17.56 26.78
C ASN A 621 46.47 18.98 27.36
N ASP A 622 45.89 19.93 26.63
CA ASP A 622 45.84 21.34 27.02
C ASP A 622 44.49 21.93 26.58
N PHE A 623 43.61 22.14 27.56
CA PHE A 623 42.31 22.79 27.40
C PHE A 623 42.29 24.22 27.95
N ASP A 624 43.27 24.62 28.76
CA ASP A 624 43.17 25.77 29.68
C ASP A 624 44.20 26.85 29.45
N SER A 625 45.23 26.65 28.62
CA SER A 625 46.23 27.67 28.39
C SER A 625 45.64 28.94 27.76
N PRO A 626 46.20 30.10 27.99
CA PRO A 626 45.73 31.36 27.40
C PRO A 626 45.68 31.32 25.89
N GLU A 627 46.58 30.62 25.23
CA GLU A 627 46.62 30.43 23.78
C GLU A 627 45.40 29.67 23.28
N VAL A 628 45.03 28.58 23.97
CA VAL A 628 43.88 27.78 23.67
C VAL A 628 42.57 28.56 23.89
N LYS A 629 42.46 29.33 24.95
CA LYS A 629 41.27 30.12 25.27
C LYS A 629 40.99 31.25 24.30
N LYS A 630 41.97 31.71 23.52
CA LYS A 630 41.77 32.68 22.44
C LYS A 630 40.92 32.12 21.31
N PHE A 631 40.85 30.80 21.15
CA PHE A 631 40.09 30.11 20.12
C PHE A 631 38.73 29.58 20.64
N SER A 632 38.34 29.98 21.83
CA SER A 632 37.02 29.67 22.37
C SER A 632 35.91 30.11 21.41
N GLY A 633 34.98 29.23 21.08
CA GLY A 633 33.96 29.50 20.05
C GLY A 633 34.42 29.35 18.60
N MET A 634 35.69 28.99 18.38
CA MET A 634 36.29 28.69 17.09
C MET A 634 36.56 27.17 16.97
N ALA A 635 37.28 26.77 15.95
CA ALA A 635 37.66 25.37 15.77
C ALA A 635 39.09 25.12 16.29
N GLY A 636 39.32 23.98 16.92
CA GLY A 636 40.66 23.60 17.40
C GLY A 636 41.69 23.46 16.27
N CYS A 637 41.26 23.10 15.08
CA CYS A 637 42.12 23.02 13.88
C CYS A 637 42.69 24.38 13.45
N ASP A 638 42.07 25.47 13.86
CA ASP A 638 42.56 26.82 13.57
C ASP A 638 43.69 27.28 14.51
N MET A 639 43.96 26.54 15.59
CA MET A 639 45.05 26.84 16.50
C MET A 639 46.42 26.66 15.84
N PRO A 640 47.47 27.40 16.28
CA PRO A 640 48.82 27.23 15.79
C PRO A 640 49.35 25.81 16.02
N ASP A 641 50.20 25.32 15.12
CA ASP A 641 50.92 24.08 15.31
C ASP A 641 51.85 24.16 16.53
N ARG A 642 51.86 23.08 17.30
CA ARG A 642 52.63 23.00 18.53
C ARG A 642 53.15 21.59 18.74
N ASP A 643 54.35 21.47 19.27
CA ASP A 643 54.97 20.19 19.65
C ASP A 643 54.67 19.86 21.10
N CYS A 644 54.57 18.56 21.40
CA CYS A 644 54.28 18.08 22.74
C CYS A 644 55.45 18.47 23.69
N PRO A 645 55.19 19.18 24.81
CA PRO A 645 56.26 19.57 25.73
C PRO A 645 56.84 18.37 26.51
N VAL A 646 56.20 17.19 26.47
CA VAL A 646 56.64 15.98 27.15
C VAL A 646 57.48 15.10 26.25
N CYS A 647 56.99 14.71 25.04
CA CYS A 647 57.65 13.77 24.15
C CYS A 647 58.18 14.36 22.86
N GLY A 648 57.92 15.63 22.56
CA GLY A 648 58.37 16.31 21.35
C GLY A 648 57.62 15.98 20.08
N GLN A 649 56.62 15.11 20.12
CA GLN A 649 55.80 14.77 18.96
C GLN A 649 54.80 15.90 18.61
N PRO A 650 54.42 16.08 17.36
CA PRO A 650 53.40 17.08 17.01
C PRO A 650 52.07 16.81 17.74
N LEU A 651 51.49 17.83 18.34
CA LEU A 651 50.19 17.76 18.99
C LEU A 651 49.05 17.77 17.96
N LYS A 652 48.02 16.99 18.25
CA LYS A 652 46.74 17.05 17.55
C LYS A 652 45.92 18.23 18.08
N LYS A 653 45.15 18.84 17.16
CA LYS A 653 44.32 20.01 17.43
C LYS A 653 42.90 19.65 17.13
N GLU A 654 42.04 19.65 18.13
CA GLU A 654 40.63 19.31 17.95
C GLU A 654 39.70 20.19 18.77
N GLY A 655 38.42 20.07 18.55
CA GLY A 655 37.34 20.74 19.25
C GLY A 655 36.63 21.81 18.43
N PHE A 656 35.32 21.79 18.47
CA PHE A 656 34.47 22.76 17.79
C PHE A 656 33.59 23.55 18.75
N ASP A 657 33.71 23.32 20.06
CA ASP A 657 32.98 24.04 21.10
C ASP A 657 31.45 24.04 20.90
N ILE A 658 30.88 22.83 20.75
CA ILE A 658 29.45 22.64 20.47
C ILE A 658 28.75 22.13 21.75
N PRO A 659 27.69 22.79 22.23
CA PRO A 659 26.95 22.30 23.40
C PRO A 659 26.10 21.06 23.06
N PHE A 660 25.99 20.13 24.00
CA PHE A 660 25.18 18.90 23.87
C PHE A 660 23.68 19.19 23.70
N GLU A 661 23.21 20.28 24.27
CA GLU A 661 21.83 20.72 24.21
C GLU A 661 21.34 20.92 22.76
N THR A 662 22.21 21.17 21.82
CA THR A 662 21.89 21.27 20.38
C THR A 662 21.33 19.94 19.86
N PHE A 663 21.75 18.80 20.42
CA PHE A 663 21.35 17.48 19.96
C PHE A 663 20.11 16.93 20.70
N LEU A 664 20.16 16.82 22.01
CA LEU A 664 19.08 16.22 22.80
C LEU A 664 18.22 17.24 23.56
N GLY A 665 18.42 18.53 23.35
CA GLY A 665 17.69 19.60 24.01
C GLY A 665 18.16 19.85 25.46
N PHE A 666 17.61 20.88 26.10
CA PHE A 666 17.98 21.30 27.44
C PHE A 666 17.72 20.25 28.53
N LYS A 667 16.67 19.43 28.32
CA LYS A 667 16.33 18.33 29.25
C LYS A 667 17.01 16.99 28.90
N GLY A 668 17.72 16.94 27.79
CA GLY A 668 18.41 15.74 27.31
C GLY A 668 17.47 14.58 26.90
N ASN A 669 16.19 14.86 26.67
CA ASN A 669 15.16 13.85 26.40
C ASN A 669 14.56 13.93 25.00
N LYS A 670 15.05 14.81 24.15
CA LYS A 670 14.67 14.83 22.73
C LYS A 670 15.21 13.57 22.07
N GLU A 671 14.37 12.89 21.30
CA GLU A 671 14.78 11.72 20.52
C GLU A 671 15.92 12.08 19.57
N PRO A 672 17.04 11.33 19.56
CA PRO A 672 18.18 11.65 18.70
C PRO A 672 17.86 11.40 17.24
N ASP A 673 18.24 12.34 16.42
CA ASP A 673 18.15 12.25 14.96
C ASP A 673 19.56 12.10 14.39
N ILE A 674 19.97 10.87 14.15
CA ILE A 674 21.33 10.54 13.67
C ILE A 674 21.27 10.35 12.17
N ASP A 675 21.54 11.43 11.44
CA ASP A 675 21.59 11.42 9.97
C ASP A 675 23.02 11.08 9.50
N LEU A 676 23.10 10.06 8.66
CA LEU A 676 24.37 9.55 8.12
C LEU A 676 24.37 9.58 6.60
N ASN A 677 25.39 10.20 6.02
CA ASN A 677 25.63 10.25 4.59
C ASN A 677 26.59 9.12 4.18
N PHE A 678 26.06 8.07 3.62
CA PHE A 678 26.82 6.98 3.04
C PHE A 678 27.18 7.28 1.58
N SER A 679 28.22 6.65 1.06
CA SER A 679 28.45 6.66 -0.39
C SER A 679 27.23 6.14 -1.13
N GLY A 680 26.83 6.82 -2.21
CA GLY A 680 25.74 6.33 -3.07
C GLY A 680 26.01 4.94 -3.63
N GLU A 681 27.27 4.57 -3.85
CA GLU A 681 27.66 3.22 -4.29
C GLU A 681 27.57 2.17 -3.17
N TYR A 682 27.67 2.60 -1.92
CA TYR A 682 27.63 1.72 -0.75
C TYR A 682 26.24 1.64 -0.08
N GLN A 683 25.34 2.54 -0.40
CA GLN A 683 24.03 2.68 0.26
C GLN A 683 23.23 1.36 0.28
N SER A 684 23.20 0.63 -0.83
CA SER A 684 22.48 -0.65 -0.91
C SER A 684 23.06 -1.72 0.01
N LYS A 685 24.37 -1.73 0.20
CA LYS A 685 25.06 -2.63 1.13
C LYS A 685 24.79 -2.25 2.59
N ALA A 686 24.74 -0.94 2.89
CA ALA A 686 24.36 -0.45 4.21
C ALA A 686 22.90 -0.82 4.55
N HIS A 687 21.99 -0.70 3.59
CA HIS A 687 20.61 -1.15 3.76
C HIS A 687 20.51 -2.66 4.04
N LYS A 688 21.26 -3.48 3.33
CA LYS A 688 21.31 -4.94 3.58
C LYS A 688 21.94 -5.28 4.92
N TYR A 689 22.91 -4.50 5.37
CA TYR A 689 23.55 -4.72 6.67
C TYR A 689 22.59 -4.51 7.84
N THR A 690 21.54 -3.72 7.68
CA THR A 690 20.49 -3.59 8.70
C THR A 690 19.79 -4.93 8.99
N GLU A 691 19.65 -5.80 8.00
CA GLU A 691 19.12 -7.15 8.19
C GLU A 691 20.06 -8.03 9.02
N VAL A 692 21.36 -7.81 8.94
CA VAL A 692 22.34 -8.49 9.78
C VAL A 692 22.25 -8.02 11.23
N ILE A 693 22.02 -6.73 11.43
CA ILE A 693 21.90 -6.15 12.79
C ILE A 693 20.62 -6.63 13.49
N PHE A 694 19.48 -6.65 12.78
CA PHE A 694 18.16 -6.87 13.38
C PHE A 694 17.55 -8.24 13.09
N GLY A 695 18.08 -8.98 12.14
CA GLY A 695 17.54 -10.25 11.66
C GLY A 695 16.81 -10.13 10.32
N ALA A 696 16.78 -11.24 9.59
CA ALA A 696 16.06 -11.32 8.32
C ALA A 696 14.55 -11.09 8.52
N GLY A 697 13.95 -10.29 7.66
CA GLY A 697 12.53 -9.97 7.74
C GLY A 697 12.13 -8.94 8.81
N GLN A 698 13.10 -8.30 9.47
CA GLN A 698 12.87 -7.27 10.48
C GLN A 698 13.09 -5.84 9.99
N THR A 699 13.50 -5.66 8.75
CA THR A 699 13.73 -4.34 8.15
C THR A 699 12.98 -4.19 6.84
N TYR A 700 12.39 -3.01 6.65
CA TYR A 700 11.61 -2.67 5.46
C TYR A 700 11.99 -1.28 4.97
N ARG A 701 11.98 -1.06 3.66
CA ARG A 701 12.11 0.29 3.13
C ARG A 701 10.91 1.14 3.54
N ALA A 702 11.15 2.38 3.86
CA ALA A 702 10.06 3.33 4.09
C ALA A 702 9.35 3.63 2.77
N GLY A 703 8.03 3.46 2.74
CA GLY A 703 7.21 3.73 1.57
C GLY A 703 6.89 5.21 1.43
N THR A 704 6.69 5.64 0.19
CA THR A 704 6.16 6.96 -0.14
C THR A 704 4.96 6.85 -1.06
N ILE A 705 4.08 7.84 -1.01
CA ILE A 705 2.90 7.94 -1.87
C ILE A 705 3.13 9.08 -2.86
N GLY A 706 3.21 8.75 -4.15
CA GLY A 706 3.28 9.74 -5.22
C GLY A 706 1.89 10.20 -5.60
N THR A 707 1.59 11.47 -5.37
CA THR A 707 0.31 12.09 -5.69
C THR A 707 0.42 13.02 -6.88
N LEU A 708 -0.73 13.36 -7.47
CA LEU A 708 -0.82 14.29 -8.58
C LEU A 708 -0.47 15.70 -8.09
N ALA A 709 0.67 16.22 -8.54
CA ALA A 709 1.12 17.57 -8.20
C ALA A 709 0.43 18.63 -9.08
N ASP A 710 0.45 19.89 -8.62
CA ASP A 710 -0.21 21.01 -9.28
C ASP A 710 0.15 21.16 -10.77
N LYS A 711 1.42 21.05 -11.12
CA LYS A 711 1.87 21.16 -12.52
C LYS A 711 1.33 20.05 -13.40
N THR A 712 1.30 18.83 -12.91
CA THR A 712 0.78 17.68 -13.64
C THR A 712 -0.74 17.75 -13.73
N ALA A 713 -1.42 18.11 -12.64
CA ALA A 713 -2.86 18.34 -12.63
C ALA A 713 -3.26 19.46 -13.58
N PHE A 714 -2.50 20.55 -13.65
CA PHE A 714 -2.71 21.63 -14.61
C PHE A 714 -2.61 21.13 -16.07
N GLY A 715 -1.65 20.24 -16.35
CA GLY A 715 -1.52 19.61 -17.66
C GLY A 715 -2.77 18.80 -18.05
N TYR A 716 -3.32 18.01 -17.13
CA TYR A 716 -4.57 17.26 -17.35
C TYR A 716 -5.76 18.18 -17.62
N VAL A 717 -5.92 19.22 -16.80
CA VAL A 717 -7.03 20.18 -16.93
C VAL A 717 -6.95 20.93 -18.26
N LYS A 718 -5.77 21.45 -18.58
CA LYS A 718 -5.54 22.18 -19.84
C LYS A 718 -5.82 21.30 -21.07
N HIS A 719 -5.26 20.09 -21.09
CA HIS A 719 -5.43 19.16 -22.20
C HIS A 719 -6.90 18.77 -22.39
N TYR A 720 -7.62 18.51 -21.29
CA TYR A 720 -9.05 18.18 -21.33
C TYR A 720 -9.87 19.29 -22.03
N PHE A 721 -9.68 20.55 -21.63
CA PHE A 721 -10.42 21.66 -22.24
C PHE A 721 -9.99 21.96 -23.67
N GLU A 722 -8.72 21.79 -23.99
CA GLU A 722 -8.21 21.94 -25.38
C GLU A 722 -8.84 20.88 -26.31
N GLU A 723 -8.91 19.61 -25.88
CA GLU A 723 -9.58 18.55 -26.65
C GLU A 723 -11.08 18.82 -26.89
N LYS A 724 -11.73 19.46 -25.92
CA LYS A 724 -13.13 19.87 -26.05
C LYS A 724 -13.34 21.15 -26.85
N GLY A 725 -12.29 21.81 -27.33
CA GLY A 725 -12.36 23.08 -28.00
C GLY A 725 -12.84 24.21 -27.08
N MET A 726 -12.71 24.07 -25.77
CA MET A 726 -13.16 25.06 -24.79
C MET A 726 -11.99 25.88 -24.29
N HIS A 727 -12.14 27.21 -24.39
CA HIS A 727 -11.14 28.11 -23.80
C HIS A 727 -11.54 28.47 -22.39
N LYS A 728 -10.65 28.16 -21.41
CA LYS A 728 -10.80 28.50 -19.99
C LYS A 728 -9.68 29.45 -19.56
N ARG A 729 -10.00 30.40 -18.71
CA ARG A 729 -9.00 31.27 -18.08
C ARG A 729 -8.09 30.48 -17.15
N THR A 730 -6.86 30.92 -17.00
CA THR A 730 -5.87 30.30 -16.10
C THR A 730 -6.37 30.23 -14.65
N CYS A 731 -7.07 31.27 -14.17
CA CYS A 731 -7.65 31.26 -12.83
C CYS A 731 -8.72 30.18 -12.65
N GLU A 732 -9.57 29.93 -13.64
CA GLU A 732 -10.56 28.85 -13.61
C GLU A 732 -9.89 27.48 -13.72
N MET A 733 -8.89 27.33 -14.56
CA MET A 733 -8.09 26.10 -14.62
C MET A 733 -7.40 25.82 -13.30
N ASN A 734 -6.81 26.82 -12.64
CA ASN A 734 -6.19 26.67 -11.33
C ASN A 734 -7.20 26.26 -10.24
N ARG A 735 -8.42 26.79 -10.30
CA ARG A 735 -9.49 26.38 -9.38
C ARG A 735 -9.81 24.89 -9.53
N ILE A 736 -9.92 24.42 -10.76
CA ILE A 736 -10.18 23.01 -11.06
C ILE A 736 -8.98 22.14 -10.68
N VAL A 737 -7.75 22.60 -10.93
CA VAL A 737 -6.52 21.92 -10.54
C VAL A 737 -6.50 21.61 -9.04
N ALA A 738 -6.94 22.54 -8.20
CA ALA A 738 -7.01 22.35 -6.76
C ALA A 738 -7.90 21.15 -6.36
N GLY A 739 -8.93 20.85 -7.13
CA GLY A 739 -9.79 19.67 -6.92
C GLY A 739 -9.18 18.36 -7.44
N CYS A 740 -8.22 18.44 -8.37
CA CYS A 740 -7.54 17.27 -8.94
C CYS A 740 -6.22 16.94 -8.22
N THR A 741 -5.64 17.88 -7.49
CA THR A 741 -4.36 17.72 -6.79
C THR A 741 -4.48 16.75 -5.62
N GLY A 742 -3.42 15.98 -5.37
CA GLY A 742 -3.32 15.07 -4.22
C GLY A 742 -3.91 13.69 -4.45
N VAL A 743 -4.47 13.41 -5.63
CA VAL A 743 -4.92 12.06 -5.99
C VAL A 743 -3.71 11.15 -6.16
N ARG A 744 -3.75 9.96 -5.57
CA ARG A 744 -2.67 8.99 -5.65
C ARG A 744 -2.46 8.52 -7.08
N ARG A 745 -1.24 8.64 -7.56
CA ARG A 745 -0.83 8.20 -8.90
C ARG A 745 0.03 6.95 -8.86
N THR A 746 0.97 6.91 -7.92
CA THR A 746 1.92 5.81 -7.77
C THR A 746 2.39 5.70 -6.32
N THR A 747 3.14 4.67 -6.04
CA THR A 747 3.87 4.50 -4.78
C THR A 747 5.36 4.44 -5.08
N GLY A 748 6.17 4.74 -4.09
CA GLY A 748 7.61 4.74 -4.21
C GLY A 748 8.28 4.31 -2.93
N GLN A 749 9.60 4.47 -2.89
CA GLN A 749 10.41 4.26 -1.70
C GLN A 749 11.06 5.55 -1.28
N HIS A 750 11.19 5.76 0.02
CA HIS A 750 12.01 6.85 0.55
C HIS A 750 13.49 6.59 0.20
N PRO A 751 14.25 7.59 -0.24
CA PRO A 751 15.62 7.36 -0.73
C PRO A 751 16.57 6.78 0.30
N GLY A 752 16.37 7.04 1.58
CA GLY A 752 17.26 6.58 2.66
C GLY A 752 16.56 5.91 3.84
N GLY A 753 15.22 5.93 3.89
CA GLY A 753 14.47 5.46 5.06
C GLY A 753 14.36 3.95 5.15
N ILE A 754 14.75 3.39 6.29
CA ILE A 754 14.57 2.00 6.67
C ILE A 754 13.72 1.95 7.94
N ILE A 755 12.63 1.21 7.89
CA ILE A 755 11.80 0.94 9.07
C ILE A 755 12.32 -0.33 9.73
N VAL A 756 12.59 -0.24 11.03
CA VAL A 756 13.08 -1.35 11.84
C VAL A 756 11.96 -1.90 12.70
N LEU A 757 11.71 -3.19 12.55
CA LEU A 757 10.74 -3.94 13.34
C LEU A 757 11.45 -4.65 14.49
N PRO A 758 10.99 -4.53 15.74
CA PRO A 758 11.54 -5.28 16.86
C PRO A 758 11.43 -6.80 16.65
N TYR A 759 12.42 -7.54 17.10
CA TYR A 759 12.41 -9.01 17.00
C TYR A 759 11.16 -9.59 17.69
N GLY A 760 10.49 -10.50 17.03
CA GLY A 760 9.26 -11.15 17.52
C GLY A 760 7.96 -10.42 17.17
N GLU A 761 8.03 -9.22 16.61
CA GLU A 761 6.85 -8.49 16.12
C GLU A 761 6.64 -8.76 14.62
N GLU A 762 5.37 -8.75 14.20
CA GLU A 762 5.01 -8.82 12.79
C GLU A 762 4.75 -7.42 12.21
N ILE A 763 5.23 -7.17 11.02
CA ILE A 763 5.01 -5.88 10.32
C ILE A 763 3.51 -5.60 10.10
N TYR A 764 2.70 -6.64 9.93
CA TYR A 764 1.27 -6.52 9.67
C TYR A 764 0.46 -5.93 10.84
N SER A 765 1.02 -5.90 12.04
CA SER A 765 0.40 -5.17 13.16
C SER A 765 0.58 -3.65 13.06
N PHE A 766 1.47 -3.17 12.21
CA PHE A 766 1.77 -1.75 12.00
C PHE A 766 1.30 -1.24 10.64
N THR A 767 1.63 -1.94 9.57
CA THR A 767 1.35 -1.52 8.18
C THR A 767 1.28 -2.73 7.26
N PRO A 768 0.50 -2.67 6.19
CA PRO A 768 0.73 -3.54 5.04
C PRO A 768 2.09 -3.23 4.39
N VAL A 769 2.57 -4.14 3.56
CA VAL A 769 3.81 -4.00 2.79
C VAL A 769 3.55 -4.25 1.30
N GLN A 770 4.41 -3.69 0.45
CA GLN A 770 4.25 -3.76 -1.00
C GLN A 770 5.58 -3.60 -1.72
N HIS A 771 5.58 -3.79 -3.03
CA HIS A 771 6.70 -3.38 -3.87
C HIS A 771 6.57 -1.91 -4.30
N PRO A 772 7.65 -1.12 -4.32
CA PRO A 772 7.59 0.26 -4.77
C PRO A 772 7.18 0.32 -6.24
N ALA A 773 6.33 1.28 -6.60
CA ALA A 773 5.77 1.47 -7.94
C ALA A 773 5.10 0.21 -8.53
N ASN A 774 4.66 -0.71 -7.69
CA ASN A 774 4.11 -2.02 -8.07
C ASN A 774 5.06 -2.86 -8.97
N ASP A 775 6.36 -2.63 -8.87
CA ASP A 775 7.36 -3.38 -9.60
C ASP A 775 7.60 -4.74 -8.93
N THR A 776 7.00 -5.79 -9.48
CA THR A 776 7.11 -7.16 -8.97
C THR A 776 8.45 -7.83 -9.27
N GLN A 777 9.31 -7.21 -10.08
CA GLN A 777 10.64 -7.73 -10.40
C GLN A 777 11.70 -7.33 -9.38
N THR A 778 11.42 -6.36 -8.51
CA THR A 778 12.33 -5.95 -7.45
C THR A 778 12.15 -6.79 -6.20
N ASP A 779 13.25 -7.04 -5.49
CA ASP A 779 13.24 -7.68 -4.15
C ASP A 779 12.96 -6.68 -3.03
N ILE A 780 12.85 -5.40 -3.34
CA ILE A 780 12.60 -4.35 -2.36
C ILE A 780 11.15 -4.41 -1.90
N ILE A 781 10.97 -4.46 -0.59
CA ILE A 781 9.66 -4.40 0.08
C ILE A 781 9.59 -3.10 0.87
N THR A 782 8.55 -2.30 0.60
CA THR A 782 8.28 -1.05 1.30
C THR A 782 7.06 -1.17 2.20
N THR A 783 6.95 -0.26 3.16
CA THR A 783 5.71 -0.06 3.90
C THR A 783 4.64 0.49 2.95
N HIS A 784 3.40 0.07 3.17
CA HIS A 784 2.24 0.56 2.41
C HIS A 784 1.83 1.96 2.86
N PHE A 785 1.83 2.21 4.18
CA PHE A 785 1.64 3.55 4.71
C PHE A 785 2.85 4.42 4.41
N ASP A 786 2.61 5.71 4.22
CA ASP A 786 3.68 6.70 4.14
C ASP A 786 4.51 6.68 5.42
N TYR A 787 5.81 6.83 5.30
CA TYR A 787 6.73 6.73 6.43
C TYR A 787 6.44 7.77 7.54
N HIS A 788 5.91 8.93 7.20
CA HIS A 788 5.51 9.94 8.18
C HIS A 788 4.37 9.51 9.09
N SER A 789 3.56 8.55 8.63
CA SER A 789 2.41 8.05 9.38
C SER A 789 2.77 7.00 10.43
N ILE A 790 3.95 6.41 10.36
CA ILE A 790 4.41 5.31 11.23
C ILE A 790 5.73 5.60 11.96
N ASP A 791 6.33 6.77 11.77
CA ASP A 791 7.60 7.16 12.39
C ASP A 791 7.53 7.29 13.92
N HIS A 792 6.34 7.45 14.49
CA HIS A 792 6.12 7.51 15.94
C HIS A 792 6.15 6.13 16.61
N ASN A 793 5.87 5.07 15.88
CA ASN A 793 5.68 3.72 16.41
C ASN A 793 6.90 2.83 16.22
N LEU A 794 7.52 2.92 15.05
CA LEU A 794 8.70 2.16 14.69
C LEU A 794 9.90 3.07 14.46
N LEU A 795 11.07 2.57 14.76
CA LEU A 795 12.30 3.29 14.45
C LEU A 795 12.49 3.38 12.94
N LYS A 796 12.69 4.60 12.47
CA LYS A 796 13.11 4.89 11.10
C LYS A 796 14.59 5.29 11.10
N LEU A 797 15.41 4.58 10.34
CA LEU A 797 16.80 4.91 10.09
C LEU A 797 16.92 5.63 8.75
N ASP A 798 17.57 6.78 8.74
CA ASP A 798 17.88 7.49 7.52
C ASP A 798 19.30 7.20 7.04
N ILE A 799 19.42 6.24 6.13
CA ILE A 799 20.67 5.83 5.49
C ILE A 799 20.71 6.48 4.11
N LEU A 800 21.22 7.71 4.08
CA LEU A 800 21.21 8.54 2.89
C LEU A 800 22.39 8.23 1.97
N GLY A 801 22.15 8.14 0.69
CA GLY A 801 23.20 8.07 -0.32
C GLY A 801 23.67 9.49 -0.69
N HIS A 802 24.97 9.72 -0.68
CA HIS A 802 25.58 11.01 -1.01
C HIS A 802 26.78 10.83 -1.94
N ASP A 803 27.06 11.84 -2.76
CA ASP A 803 28.17 11.77 -3.72
C ASP A 803 29.52 12.03 -3.06
N ASP A 804 29.57 12.82 -1.98
CA ASP A 804 30.83 13.22 -1.35
C ASP A 804 31.67 12.04 -0.84
N PRO A 805 31.12 11.05 -0.12
CA PRO A 805 31.91 9.88 0.25
C PRO A 805 32.45 9.08 -0.93
N THR A 806 31.70 9.03 -2.03
CA THR A 806 32.12 8.36 -3.27
C THR A 806 33.28 9.12 -3.92
N MET A 807 33.20 10.44 -4.00
CA MET A 807 34.25 11.29 -4.52
C MET A 807 35.52 11.22 -3.68
N ILE A 808 35.39 11.24 -2.36
CA ILE A 808 36.53 11.08 -1.43
C ILE A 808 37.20 9.74 -1.65
N ARG A 809 36.44 8.65 -1.79
CA ARG A 809 36.99 7.32 -2.09
C ARG A 809 37.75 7.30 -3.40
N MET A 810 37.20 7.89 -4.45
CA MET A 810 37.87 7.99 -5.74
C MET A 810 39.18 8.76 -5.63
N LEU A 811 39.19 9.89 -4.91
CA LEU A 811 40.40 10.69 -4.72
C LEU A 811 41.44 9.96 -3.88
N GLU A 812 41.04 9.19 -2.88
CA GLU A 812 41.94 8.34 -2.11
C GLU A 812 42.59 7.26 -3.00
N ASP A 813 41.81 6.63 -3.87
CA ASP A 813 42.31 5.62 -4.82
C ASP A 813 43.29 6.23 -5.83
N LEU A 814 43.05 7.45 -6.28
CA LEU A 814 43.89 8.13 -7.26
C LEU A 814 45.18 8.68 -6.67
N THR A 815 45.16 9.15 -5.44
CA THR A 815 46.28 9.87 -4.76
C THR A 815 47.06 9.00 -3.80
N GLY A 816 46.47 7.91 -3.30
CA GLY A 816 47.03 7.10 -2.23
C GLY A 816 47.05 7.80 -0.86
N LEU A 817 46.36 8.95 -0.74
CA LEU A 817 46.24 9.68 0.52
C LEU A 817 45.03 9.22 1.32
N ASP A 818 45.18 9.14 2.65
CA ASP A 818 44.05 8.92 3.55
C ASP A 818 43.42 10.28 3.87
N ALA A 819 42.15 10.46 3.50
CA ALA A 819 41.42 11.72 3.71
C ALA A 819 41.36 12.17 5.18
N LYS A 820 41.28 11.20 6.11
CA LYS A 820 41.28 11.49 7.55
C LYS A 820 42.57 12.10 8.07
N LYS A 821 43.69 11.96 7.38
CA LYS A 821 45.01 12.46 7.76
C LYS A 821 45.31 13.83 7.16
N ILE A 822 44.44 14.36 6.30
CA ILE A 822 44.63 15.68 5.70
C ILE A 822 44.37 16.78 6.76
N PRO A 823 45.31 17.72 6.98
CA PRO A 823 45.08 18.78 7.96
C PRO A 823 44.01 19.76 7.49
N LEU A 824 43.09 20.15 8.38
CA LEU A 824 42.00 21.06 8.08
C LEU A 824 42.44 22.57 8.08
N ASP A 825 43.65 22.86 8.49
CA ASP A 825 44.21 24.21 8.57
C ASP A 825 45.25 24.53 7.50
N ASP A 826 45.34 23.73 6.45
CA ASP A 826 46.30 24.00 5.37
C ASP A 826 46.02 25.35 4.73
N LYS A 827 47.04 26.22 4.75
CA LYS A 827 46.90 27.62 4.32
C LYS A 827 46.70 27.75 2.81
N GLU A 828 47.29 26.88 1.99
CA GLU A 828 47.08 26.89 0.55
C GLU A 828 45.65 26.46 0.21
N VAL A 829 45.13 25.46 0.89
CA VAL A 829 43.71 25.00 0.72
C VAL A 829 42.76 26.09 1.17
N MET A 830 43.01 26.72 2.30
CA MET A 830 42.17 27.84 2.79
C MET A 830 42.17 29.04 1.84
N SER A 831 43.26 29.28 1.13
CA SER A 831 43.35 30.37 0.14
C SER A 831 42.41 30.17 -1.06
N LEU A 832 41.95 28.94 -1.33
CA LEU A 832 40.99 28.66 -2.39
C LEU A 832 39.63 29.36 -2.18
N PHE A 833 39.31 29.69 -0.93
CA PHE A 833 38.08 30.42 -0.60
C PHE A 833 38.26 31.95 -0.71
N GLN A 834 39.44 32.43 -1.09
CA GLN A 834 39.76 33.81 -1.27
C GLN A 834 40.24 34.19 -2.67
N ASN A 835 40.98 33.31 -3.35
CA ASN A 835 41.51 33.51 -4.68
C ASN A 835 41.82 32.16 -5.39
N THR A 836 42.36 32.22 -6.64
CA THR A 836 42.71 31.10 -7.46
C THR A 836 44.20 30.78 -7.52
N SER A 837 45.07 31.53 -6.83
CA SER A 837 46.51 31.44 -7.00
C SER A 837 47.10 30.10 -6.60
N ALA A 838 46.56 29.41 -5.61
CA ALA A 838 47.01 28.09 -5.18
C ALA A 838 46.84 27.03 -6.29
N LEU A 839 45.83 27.19 -7.15
CA LEU A 839 45.58 26.32 -8.31
C LEU A 839 46.42 26.71 -9.54
N LYS A 840 47.14 27.85 -9.49
CA LYS A 840 47.93 28.41 -10.59
C LYS A 840 47.10 28.63 -11.87
N ILE A 841 45.87 29.07 -11.69
CA ILE A 841 44.91 29.39 -12.78
C ILE A 841 44.43 30.83 -12.62
N GLU A 842 44.07 31.44 -13.75
CA GLU A 842 43.45 32.78 -13.75
C GLU A 842 41.92 32.66 -13.77
N PRO A 843 41.17 33.62 -13.24
CA PRO A 843 39.70 33.60 -13.22
C PRO A 843 39.07 33.40 -14.58
N GLU A 844 39.67 33.94 -15.66
CA GLU A 844 39.17 33.83 -17.01
C GLU A 844 39.15 32.38 -17.52
N GLN A 845 40.03 31.49 -17.00
CA GLN A 845 40.13 30.08 -17.34
C GLN A 845 39.01 29.24 -16.75
N ILE A 846 38.31 29.77 -15.76
CA ILE A 846 37.16 29.12 -15.09
C ILE A 846 35.89 30.00 -15.11
N GLY A 847 35.64 30.66 -16.25
CA GLY A 847 34.42 31.42 -16.47
C GLY A 847 34.31 32.71 -15.68
N GLY A 848 35.46 33.30 -15.24
CA GLY A 848 35.50 34.52 -14.49
C GLY A 848 35.31 34.38 -12.97
N CYS A 849 35.27 33.15 -12.44
CA CYS A 849 35.17 32.91 -11.02
C CYS A 849 36.46 33.37 -10.30
N ARG A 850 36.31 34.21 -9.30
CA ARG A 850 37.45 34.79 -8.54
C ARG A 850 38.02 33.85 -7.48
N LEU A 851 37.32 32.78 -7.17
CA LEU A 851 37.66 31.85 -6.11
C LEU A 851 38.02 30.48 -6.63
N GLY A 852 38.92 29.79 -5.96
CA GLY A 852 39.28 28.41 -6.25
C GLY A 852 38.29 27.36 -5.74
N SER A 853 37.19 27.78 -5.15
CA SER A 853 36.21 26.90 -4.52
C SER A 853 35.13 26.41 -5.46
N LEU A 854 35.17 26.74 -6.76
CA LEU A 854 34.15 26.42 -7.76
C LEU A 854 33.81 24.92 -7.81
N GLY A 855 34.79 24.05 -7.66
CA GLY A 855 34.60 22.59 -7.67
C GLY A 855 34.35 21.95 -6.30
N ILE A 856 34.26 22.75 -5.24
CA ILE A 856 34.04 22.26 -3.88
C ILE A 856 32.51 22.16 -3.62
N PRO A 857 31.98 20.97 -3.21
CA PRO A 857 30.56 20.82 -2.90
C PRO A 857 30.06 21.86 -1.90
N GLU A 858 28.87 22.39 -2.10
CA GLU A 858 28.20 23.45 -1.35
C GLU A 858 28.85 24.85 -1.44
N PHE A 859 30.14 24.96 -1.68
CA PHE A 859 30.87 26.23 -1.79
C PHE A 859 31.10 26.72 -3.23
N GLY A 860 30.73 25.92 -4.22
CA GLY A 860 30.86 26.20 -5.65
C GLY A 860 29.65 26.85 -6.32
N THR A 861 28.57 27.09 -5.63
CA THR A 861 27.38 27.75 -6.17
C THR A 861 27.59 29.26 -6.26
N GLU A 862 26.93 29.95 -7.18
CA GLU A 862 27.02 31.42 -7.30
C GLU A 862 26.68 32.11 -5.98
N PHE A 863 25.67 31.66 -5.28
CA PHE A 863 25.26 32.20 -3.98
C PHE A 863 26.36 32.02 -2.92
N ALA A 864 26.93 30.83 -2.79
CA ALA A 864 28.01 30.56 -1.85
C ALA A 864 29.30 31.31 -2.20
N ILE A 865 29.66 31.39 -3.46
CA ILE A 865 30.84 32.16 -3.93
C ILE A 865 30.69 33.65 -3.57
N GLN A 866 29.50 34.22 -3.77
CA GLN A 866 29.25 35.59 -3.38
C GLN A 866 29.36 35.81 -1.85
N MET A 867 28.85 34.89 -1.07
CA MET A 867 29.04 34.91 0.40
C MET A 867 30.51 34.87 0.81
N LEU A 868 31.29 34.02 0.17
CA LEU A 868 32.75 33.92 0.43
C LEU A 868 33.48 35.22 0.07
N ILE A 869 33.12 35.88 -1.01
CA ILE A 869 33.67 37.17 -1.42
C ILE A 869 33.32 38.25 -0.38
N ASP A 870 32.08 38.27 0.10
CA ASP A 870 31.61 39.26 1.07
C ASP A 870 32.22 39.05 2.46
N THR A 871 32.42 37.80 2.90
CA THR A 871 32.84 37.44 4.25
C THR A 871 34.35 37.28 4.42
N LYS A 872 35.07 37.00 3.35
CA LYS A 872 36.53 36.78 3.33
C LYS A 872 37.02 35.83 4.43
N PRO A 873 36.66 34.55 4.41
CA PRO A 873 36.99 33.60 5.47
C PRO A 873 38.50 33.39 5.59
N GLN A 874 39.00 33.29 6.81
CA GLN A 874 40.43 33.04 7.11
C GLN A 874 40.65 31.76 7.88
N PHE A 875 39.63 31.28 8.59
CA PHE A 875 39.68 30.12 9.45
C PHE A 875 38.66 29.07 8.99
N PHE A 876 38.90 27.79 9.32
CA PHE A 876 37.96 26.72 9.06
C PHE A 876 36.61 26.96 9.77
N SER A 877 36.64 27.52 10.98
CA SER A 877 35.42 27.92 11.69
C SER A 877 34.59 28.96 10.94
N ASP A 878 35.18 29.82 10.16
CA ASP A 878 34.47 30.77 9.31
C ASP A 878 33.72 30.05 8.21
N LEU A 879 34.28 28.95 7.64
CA LEU A 879 33.59 28.12 6.64
C LEU A 879 32.39 27.43 7.24
N VAL A 880 32.48 26.92 8.45
CA VAL A 880 31.35 26.30 9.16
C VAL A 880 30.20 27.29 9.33
N ARG A 881 30.50 28.51 9.69
CA ARG A 881 29.53 29.60 9.85
C ARG A 881 28.87 30.01 8.54
N ILE A 882 29.67 30.12 7.47
CA ILE A 882 29.17 30.40 6.11
C ILE A 882 28.27 29.32 5.65
N ALA A 883 28.61 28.04 5.85
CA ALA A 883 27.74 26.90 5.54
C ALA A 883 26.40 26.99 6.30
N GLY A 884 26.42 27.38 7.57
CA GLY A 884 25.19 27.59 8.35
C GLY A 884 24.30 28.68 7.77
N LEU A 885 24.87 29.80 7.38
CA LEU A 885 24.11 30.91 6.76
C LEU A 885 23.60 30.57 5.35
N ALA A 886 24.26 29.68 4.63
CA ALA A 886 23.87 29.28 3.29
C ALA A 886 22.60 28.39 3.24
N HIS A 887 22.18 27.82 4.36
CA HIS A 887 20.99 26.98 4.45
C HIS A 887 19.64 27.74 4.47
N GLY A 888 19.67 29.06 4.40
CA GLY A 888 18.47 29.90 4.32
C GLY A 888 18.76 31.21 3.64
N THR A 889 18.14 31.48 2.49
CA THR A 889 18.34 32.75 1.75
C THR A 889 18.00 33.97 2.58
N ASP A 890 16.92 33.92 3.31
CA ASP A 890 16.44 35.02 4.15
C ASP A 890 17.26 35.20 5.44
N VAL A 891 18.06 34.22 5.82
CA VAL A 891 19.01 34.34 6.94
C VAL A 891 20.22 35.21 6.53
N TRP A 892 20.65 35.08 5.27
CA TRP A 892 21.79 35.81 4.72
C TRP A 892 21.35 37.12 4.07
N LEU A 893 20.53 37.08 3.02
CA LEU A 893 20.13 38.23 2.22
C LEU A 893 19.33 39.26 3.06
N GLY A 894 19.83 40.50 3.09
CA GLY A 894 19.18 41.57 3.83
C GLY A 894 19.22 41.43 5.35
N ASN A 895 19.91 40.43 5.88
CA ASN A 895 20.07 40.15 7.30
C ASN A 895 21.57 40.14 7.70
N ALA A 896 22.18 38.99 7.89
CA ALA A 896 23.61 38.90 8.22
C ALA A 896 24.49 39.56 7.17
N GLN A 897 24.18 39.48 5.91
CA GLN A 897 24.87 40.20 4.83
C GLN A 897 24.93 41.72 5.08
N THR A 898 23.80 42.33 5.41
CA THR A 898 23.71 43.76 5.67
C THR A 898 24.55 44.15 6.88
N LEU A 899 24.48 43.40 7.97
CA LEU A 899 25.26 43.63 9.19
C LEU A 899 26.77 43.58 8.94
N ILE A 900 27.22 42.62 8.13
CA ILE A 900 28.64 42.46 7.77
C ILE A 900 29.10 43.57 6.83
N GLN A 901 28.30 43.91 5.82
CA GLN A 901 28.59 44.99 4.87
C GLN A 901 28.66 46.38 5.55
N GLU A 902 27.80 46.61 6.53
CA GLU A 902 27.78 47.85 7.31
C GLU A 902 28.84 47.89 8.42
N GLY A 903 29.63 46.83 8.57
CA GLY A 903 30.66 46.75 9.60
C GLY A 903 30.14 46.60 11.04
N LYS A 904 28.85 46.29 11.22
CA LYS A 904 28.22 46.09 12.54
C LYS A 904 28.52 44.70 13.11
N ALA A 905 28.83 43.74 12.27
CA ALA A 905 29.19 42.38 12.65
C ALA A 905 30.27 41.83 11.71
N THR A 906 30.97 40.80 12.16
CA THR A 906 31.86 39.98 11.33
C THR A 906 31.29 38.55 11.24
N ILE A 907 31.85 37.72 10.36
CA ILE A 907 31.42 36.31 10.29
C ILE A 907 31.62 35.57 11.63
N SER A 908 32.60 35.97 12.44
CA SER A 908 32.85 35.37 13.74
C SER A 908 31.97 35.92 14.87
N THR A 909 31.33 37.06 14.70
CA THR A 909 30.42 37.65 15.71
C THR A 909 28.93 37.53 15.35
N ALA A 910 28.60 37.25 14.12
CA ALA A 910 27.21 37.02 13.70
C ALA A 910 26.70 35.68 14.20
N ILE A 911 25.39 35.60 14.47
CA ILE A 911 24.71 34.32 14.74
C ILE A 911 24.52 33.61 13.41
N CYS A 912 25.21 32.50 13.21
CA CYS A 912 25.26 31.78 11.95
C CYS A 912 24.66 30.35 12.01
N THR A 913 24.71 29.73 13.19
CA THR A 913 24.33 28.33 13.41
C THR A 913 23.38 28.20 14.61
N ARG A 914 22.71 27.06 14.73
CA ARG A 914 21.92 26.72 15.92
C ARG A 914 22.79 26.71 17.19
N ASP A 915 24.04 26.29 17.07
CA ASP A 915 24.99 26.25 18.17
C ASP A 915 25.27 27.65 18.71
N ASP A 916 25.36 28.64 17.84
CA ASP A 916 25.51 30.05 18.26
C ASP A 916 24.26 30.51 19.04
N ILE A 917 23.06 30.12 18.62
CA ILE A 917 21.83 30.43 19.36
C ILE A 917 21.81 29.73 20.71
N MET A 918 22.18 28.47 20.76
CA MET A 918 22.21 27.69 22.02
C MET A 918 23.23 28.30 23.00
N ASN A 919 24.42 28.62 22.55
CA ASN A 919 25.43 29.28 23.37
C ASN A 919 25.00 30.69 23.88
N TYR A 920 24.19 31.39 23.09
CA TYR A 920 23.65 32.69 23.53
C TYR A 920 22.56 32.54 24.59
N LEU A 921 21.79 31.42 24.55
CA LEU A 921 20.70 31.13 25.49
C LEU A 921 21.18 30.50 26.79
N ILE A 922 22.32 29.77 26.77
CA ILE A 922 22.96 29.17 27.94
C ILE A 922 23.76 30.24 28.70
#